data_41e7edede3e4ea344d349acf7db71767
#
_entry.id   41e7edede3e4ea344d349acf7db71767
#
_cell.length_a   1.000
_cell.length_b   1.000
_cell.length_c   1.000
_cell.angle_alpha   90.00
_cell.angle_beta   90.00
_cell.angle_gamma   90.00
#
_symmetry.space_group_name_H-M   'P 1'
#
loop_
_entity.id
_entity.type
_entity.pdbx_description
1 polymer ?
#
loop_
_entity_poly.entity_id
_entity_poly.type
_entity_poly.pdbx_seq_one_letter_code
_entity_poly.pdbx_strand_id
1 'polypeptide(L)'
;MSKSTAMSTDTIKVKGKKQKSQVLQAMVEALYRFNPKALFGSPILFTLWLAAVMATVESLLGQPFSGVAPSLAWQLTAWLWLTLWFANFAETLAEVRGKARADSLKAGMSQLKARRVANAKDGQGEWVPATSLMKGDLVLVRSGEMIPADGEVIAGIASVNEAAITGESAPVIRESGTDRSGVTGNTTVVSDEIWVRVSNNPGESTLDRMIALVEGAKRQKTPNEMALDALLVGLTLIFLLVVATLPWFLDYNGTQVPRLYLIALFITLIPTTIGGLLSAIGIAGMDRLVKLNVIAKSGRAVEAAGDVRTLLLDKTGTITFGNRMADELIPAPGVDPALLAQAAMLASLGDNTPEGKSILTLASKSIAKPSQLDDDKVIPFSAETRLSGLDRNGHQYRKGAVDAVLNYLSLDRKAVPELVLKSVDSIARQGGTPLLVCTQEKLLGVVFLKDIIKPGIKARFQILRHMGIRTVMITGDNPKTAAAIAAEAGVDDFIAEATPEKKLAYIRQEQADGRLVAMCGDGANDAPALAQADVGLAMNEGTQAAKEAGNLVDLDSNPTKLLDVVLVGKQLLVTRGALTTFSIANDVAKYFAILPALFIAAYPQLGALNLMQLGSPQSAILSAIIFNALIIVALVPLALRGVDLKGSAASLLRRNLLIYGVGGLLVPFIGIKLIDQVITGLGLV
;
A
#
# COMPACT_ATOMS: atom_id res chain seq x y z
N MET A 1 -0.04 33.67 -19.06
CA MET A 1 1.01 33.02 -18.25
C MET A 1 1.05 33.39 -16.75
N SER A 2 0.07 34.11 -16.18
CA SER A 2 0.14 34.57 -14.75
C SER A 2 -0.84 33.87 -13.78
N LYS A 3 -1.70 32.95 -14.22
CA LYS A 3 -2.63 32.21 -13.33
C LYS A 3 -2.14 30.84 -12.85
N SER A 4 -1.09 30.28 -13.47
CA SER A 4 -0.56 28.95 -13.10
C SER A 4 0.39 28.98 -11.88
N THR A 5 1.05 30.12 -11.63
CA THR A 5 2.04 30.25 -10.54
C THR A 5 1.41 30.54 -9.19
N ALA A 6 0.21 31.16 -9.15
CA ALA A 6 -0.49 31.48 -7.89
C ALA A 6 -1.13 30.24 -7.26
N MET A 7 -1.56 29.26 -8.08
CA MET A 7 -2.19 28.04 -7.60
C MET A 7 -1.22 27.07 -6.92
N SER A 8 0.10 27.13 -7.25
CA SER A 8 1.13 26.26 -6.66
C SER A 8 1.59 26.74 -5.27
N THR A 9 1.62 28.06 -5.05
CA THR A 9 2.07 28.64 -3.77
C THR A 9 1.03 28.51 -2.66
N ASP A 10 -0.25 28.62 -2.97
CA ASP A 10 -1.33 28.42 -1.97
C ASP A 10 -1.48 26.96 -1.56
N THR A 11 -1.32 26.02 -2.49
CA THR A 11 -1.36 24.58 -2.18
C THR A 11 -0.18 24.16 -1.28
N ILE A 12 0.99 24.74 -1.47
CA ILE A 12 2.18 24.49 -0.64
C ILE A 12 1.98 25.08 0.77
N LYS A 13 1.42 26.30 0.88
CA LYS A 13 1.12 26.95 2.16
C LYS A 13 0.05 26.20 2.97
N VAL A 14 -1.01 25.71 2.33
CA VAL A 14 -2.09 24.94 2.96
C VAL A 14 -1.56 23.58 3.45
N LYS A 15 -0.76 22.87 2.64
CA LYS A 15 -0.10 21.62 3.06
C LYS A 15 0.82 21.82 4.27
N GLY A 16 1.63 22.89 4.28
CA GLY A 16 2.51 23.22 5.39
C GLY A 16 1.77 23.55 6.69
N LYS A 17 0.64 24.24 6.61
CA LYS A 17 -0.20 24.60 7.77
C LYS A 17 -0.90 23.38 8.39
N LYS A 18 -1.41 22.46 7.52
CA LYS A 18 -2.04 21.21 7.95
C LYS A 18 -1.02 20.24 8.59
N GLN A 19 0.20 20.20 8.08
CA GLN A 19 1.26 19.37 8.65
C GLN A 19 1.77 19.88 10.01
N LYS A 20 1.86 21.19 10.20
CA LYS A 20 2.20 21.80 11.51
C LYS A 20 1.12 21.52 12.57
N SER A 21 -0.16 21.54 12.19
CA SER A 21 -1.27 21.19 13.08
C SER A 21 -1.19 19.74 13.56
N GLN A 22 -0.84 18.79 12.68
CA GLN A 22 -0.71 17.37 13.03
C GLN A 22 0.45 17.11 14.00
N VAL A 23 1.58 17.80 13.83
CA VAL A 23 2.71 17.68 14.75
C VAL A 23 2.34 18.20 16.14
N LEU A 24 1.66 19.35 16.22
CA LEU A 24 1.22 19.91 17.50
C LEU A 24 0.20 19.00 18.19
N GLN A 25 -0.75 18.45 17.44
CA GLN A 25 -1.72 17.48 17.97
C GLN A 25 -1.02 16.24 18.52
N ALA A 26 -0.06 15.67 17.78
CA ALA A 26 0.71 14.51 18.22
C ALA A 26 1.52 14.81 19.52
N MET A 27 2.07 16.02 19.64
CA MET A 27 2.78 16.44 20.86
C MET A 27 1.86 16.46 22.09
N VAL A 28 0.64 16.95 21.95
CA VAL A 28 -0.35 17.00 23.03
C VAL A 28 -0.87 15.61 23.36
N GLU A 29 -1.24 14.82 22.35
CA GLU A 29 -1.73 13.45 22.55
C GLU A 29 -0.67 12.54 23.20
N ALA A 30 0.62 12.75 22.92
CA ALA A 30 1.72 12.02 23.53
C ALA A 30 1.80 12.21 25.06
N LEU A 31 1.36 13.37 25.60
CA LEU A 31 1.29 13.61 27.04
C LEU A 31 0.18 12.79 27.71
N TYR A 32 -0.98 12.64 27.07
CA TYR A 32 -2.07 11.82 27.60
C TYR A 32 -1.70 10.33 27.70
N ARG A 33 -0.69 9.89 26.96
CA ARG A 33 -0.17 8.50 27.01
C ARG A 33 0.74 8.21 28.20
N PHE A 34 0.96 9.15 29.12
CA PHE A 34 1.67 8.89 30.38
C PHE A 34 0.85 8.02 31.35
N ASN A 35 -0.38 7.69 31.00
CA ASN A 35 -1.20 6.76 31.76
C ASN A 35 -0.56 5.35 31.73
N PRO A 36 -0.22 4.75 32.88
CA PRO A 36 0.43 3.44 32.95
C PRO A 36 -0.35 2.33 32.25
N LYS A 37 -1.70 2.40 32.21
CA LYS A 37 -2.53 1.43 31.49
C LYS A 37 -2.28 1.46 29.98
N ALA A 38 -1.99 2.62 29.42
CA ALA A 38 -1.68 2.74 27.99
C ALA A 38 -0.27 2.19 27.68
N LEU A 39 0.68 2.34 28.60
CA LEU A 39 2.06 1.90 28.45
C LEU A 39 2.26 0.40 28.67
N PHE A 40 1.32 -0.29 29.29
CA PHE A 40 1.41 -1.75 29.53
C PHE A 40 1.56 -2.58 28.25
N GLY A 41 1.10 -2.04 27.12
CA GLY A 41 1.27 -2.66 25.80
C GLY A 41 2.72 -2.63 25.26
N SER A 42 3.60 -1.76 25.84
CA SER A 42 5.01 -1.64 25.48
C SER A 42 5.89 -1.77 26.73
N PRO A 43 6.45 -2.95 26.99
CA PRO A 43 7.20 -3.22 28.24
C PRO A 43 8.34 -2.24 28.48
N ILE A 44 9.04 -1.81 27.43
CA ILE A 44 10.15 -0.86 27.54
C ILE A 44 9.67 0.52 27.95
N LEU A 45 8.59 1.03 27.34
CA LEU A 45 8.04 2.35 27.70
C LEU A 45 7.47 2.33 29.12
N PHE A 46 6.86 1.21 29.53
CA PHE A 46 6.40 1.03 30.91
C PHE A 46 7.57 1.05 31.90
N THR A 47 8.67 0.37 31.57
CA THR A 47 9.89 0.36 32.40
C THR A 47 10.52 1.74 32.47
N LEU A 48 10.58 2.49 31.37
CA LEU A 48 11.05 3.87 31.34
C LEU A 48 10.15 4.78 32.18
N TRP A 49 8.83 4.62 32.13
CA TRP A 49 7.88 5.33 32.98
C TRP A 49 8.13 5.04 34.46
N LEU A 50 8.30 3.77 34.83
CA LEU A 50 8.59 3.38 36.21
C LEU A 50 9.89 4.00 36.70
N ALA A 51 10.94 3.99 35.91
CA ALA A 51 12.22 4.61 36.21
C ALA A 51 12.10 6.14 36.36
N ALA A 52 11.31 6.82 35.51
CA ALA A 52 11.05 8.25 35.62
C ALA A 52 10.29 8.58 36.92
N VAL A 53 9.32 7.76 37.34
CA VAL A 53 8.60 7.87 38.59
C VAL A 53 9.57 7.68 39.76
N MET A 54 10.42 6.65 39.77
CA MET A 54 11.42 6.39 40.77
C MET A 54 12.40 7.58 40.89
N ALA A 55 12.90 8.11 39.77
CA ALA A 55 13.76 9.26 39.72
C ALA A 55 13.09 10.52 40.32
N THR A 56 11.77 10.68 40.08
CA THR A 56 10.98 11.78 40.66
C THR A 56 10.92 11.66 42.19
N VAL A 57 10.64 10.44 42.68
CA VAL A 57 10.59 10.19 44.13
C VAL A 57 11.95 10.45 44.78
N GLU A 58 13.03 9.93 44.20
CA GLU A 58 14.40 10.16 44.72
C GLU A 58 14.76 11.69 44.72
N SER A 59 14.36 12.40 43.67
CA SER A 59 14.59 13.86 43.62
C SER A 59 13.77 14.65 44.63
N LEU A 60 12.56 14.23 44.95
CA LEU A 60 11.69 14.81 45.96
C LEU A 60 12.21 14.54 47.40
N LEU A 61 12.75 13.34 47.64
CA LEU A 61 13.33 12.96 48.93
C LEU A 61 14.65 13.70 49.22
N GLY A 62 15.27 14.27 48.20
CA GLY A 62 16.44 15.11 48.29
C GLY A 62 17.77 14.37 48.43
N GLN A 63 18.85 15.13 48.62
CA GLN A 63 20.23 14.61 48.59
C GLN A 63 20.54 13.45 49.53
N PRO A 64 19.99 13.36 50.79
CA PRO A 64 20.25 12.21 51.66
C PRO A 64 19.83 10.86 51.04
N PHE A 65 18.85 10.86 50.14
CA PHE A 65 18.31 9.65 49.49
C PHE A 65 18.84 9.48 48.06
N SER A 66 18.84 10.57 47.27
CA SER A 66 19.29 10.52 45.86
C SER A 66 20.83 10.39 45.74
N GLY A 67 21.58 10.83 46.73
CA GLY A 67 23.05 10.88 46.71
C GLY A 67 23.63 11.88 45.70
N VAL A 68 22.78 12.75 45.13
CA VAL A 68 23.12 13.67 44.03
C VAL A 68 22.66 15.10 44.37
N ALA A 69 23.38 16.11 43.90
CA ALA A 69 22.97 17.51 44.05
C ALA A 69 21.54 17.74 43.48
N PRO A 70 20.68 18.50 44.16
CA PRO A 70 19.28 18.69 43.73
C PRO A 70 19.12 19.20 42.32
N SER A 71 20.00 20.10 41.85
CA SER A 71 19.97 20.61 40.48
C SER A 71 20.17 19.52 39.45
N LEU A 72 21.13 18.62 39.65
CA LEU A 72 21.42 17.51 38.75
C LEU A 72 20.33 16.44 38.86
N ALA A 73 19.79 16.16 40.06
CA ALA A 73 18.70 15.19 40.24
C ALA A 73 17.46 15.58 39.42
N TRP A 74 17.06 16.84 39.50
CA TRP A 74 15.90 17.33 38.70
C TRP A 74 16.18 17.39 37.20
N GLN A 75 17.41 17.70 36.78
CA GLN A 75 17.78 17.63 35.38
C GLN A 75 17.67 16.19 34.84
N LEU A 76 18.22 15.21 35.52
CA LEU A 76 18.12 13.80 35.14
C LEU A 76 16.67 13.35 35.06
N THR A 77 15.87 13.67 36.07
CA THR A 77 14.44 13.34 36.12
C THR A 77 13.67 13.97 34.95
N ALA A 78 13.89 15.27 34.68
CA ALA A 78 13.25 15.96 33.57
C ALA A 78 13.57 15.30 32.20
N TRP A 79 14.84 14.96 32.00
CA TRP A 79 15.23 14.28 30.73
C TRP A 79 14.69 12.85 30.60
N LEU A 80 14.48 12.13 31.72
CA LEU A 80 13.78 10.83 31.66
C LEU A 80 12.32 10.99 31.23
N TRP A 81 11.59 11.97 31.76
CA TRP A 81 10.22 12.29 31.31
C TRP A 81 10.18 12.77 29.88
N LEU A 82 11.16 13.58 29.45
CA LEU A 82 11.28 14.00 28.05
C LEU A 82 11.57 12.81 27.11
N THR A 83 12.40 11.87 27.55
CA THR A 83 12.66 10.63 26.76
C THR A 83 11.39 9.83 26.55
N LEU A 84 10.58 9.66 27.60
CA LEU A 84 9.28 8.99 27.51
C LEU A 84 8.31 9.74 26.60
N TRP A 85 8.28 11.08 26.71
CA TRP A 85 7.45 11.92 25.85
C TRP A 85 7.84 11.80 24.38
N PHE A 86 9.12 11.84 24.06
CA PHE A 86 9.62 11.70 22.71
C PHE A 86 9.34 10.31 22.10
N ALA A 87 9.46 9.25 22.90
CA ALA A 87 9.12 7.92 22.48
C ALA A 87 7.61 7.77 22.16
N ASN A 88 6.74 8.26 23.05
CA ASN A 88 5.30 8.33 22.83
C ASN A 88 4.94 9.23 21.62
N PHE A 89 5.64 10.35 21.44
CA PHE A 89 5.42 11.27 20.33
C PHE A 89 5.69 10.59 18.98
N ALA A 90 6.71 9.74 18.85
CA ALA A 90 7.01 9.02 17.62
C ALA A 90 5.84 8.13 17.20
N GLU A 91 5.24 7.40 18.12
CA GLU A 91 4.08 6.54 17.89
C GLU A 91 2.82 7.37 17.57
N THR A 92 2.53 8.38 18.39
CA THR A 92 1.37 9.25 18.23
C THR A 92 1.40 10.02 16.91
N LEU A 93 2.56 10.49 16.48
CA LEU A 93 2.72 11.18 15.19
C LEU A 93 2.35 10.27 14.00
N ALA A 94 2.74 9.01 14.08
CA ALA A 94 2.37 8.03 13.06
C ALA A 94 0.85 7.80 13.04
N GLU A 95 0.20 7.66 14.21
CA GLU A 95 -1.24 7.49 14.32
C GLU A 95 -2.06 8.70 13.86
N VAL A 96 -1.67 9.91 14.29
CA VAL A 96 -2.34 11.16 13.88
C VAL A 96 -2.31 11.33 12.36
N ARG A 97 -1.19 10.97 11.72
CA ARG A 97 -1.10 10.99 10.24
C ARG A 97 -2.02 9.97 9.58
N GLY A 98 -2.13 8.77 10.15
CA GLY A 98 -3.06 7.74 9.67
C GLY A 98 -4.52 8.18 9.81
N LYS A 99 -4.93 8.66 11.00
CA LYS A 99 -6.29 9.15 11.28
C LYS A 99 -6.69 10.32 10.41
N ALA A 100 -5.83 11.32 10.24
CA ALA A 100 -6.12 12.50 9.42
C ALA A 100 -6.45 12.14 7.95
N ARG A 101 -6.01 11.00 7.48
CA ARG A 101 -6.32 10.49 6.15
C ARG A 101 -7.68 9.82 6.11
N ALA A 102 -8.01 9.03 7.12
CA ALA A 102 -9.36 8.46 7.30
C ALA A 102 -10.42 9.56 7.43
N ASP A 103 -10.14 10.59 8.24
CA ASP A 103 -11.02 11.76 8.40
C ASP A 103 -11.22 12.54 7.08
N SER A 104 -10.18 12.62 6.25
CA SER A 104 -10.27 13.26 4.94
C SER A 104 -11.19 12.50 3.98
N LEU A 105 -11.27 11.18 4.09
CA LEU A 105 -12.22 10.35 3.33
C LEU A 105 -13.65 10.51 3.87
N LYS A 106 -13.84 10.55 5.20
CA LYS A 106 -15.15 10.79 5.85
C LYS A 106 -15.75 12.16 5.53
N ALA A 107 -14.92 13.21 5.55
CA ALA A 107 -15.39 14.57 5.32
C ALA A 107 -16.01 14.77 3.93
N GLY A 108 -15.59 13.99 2.92
CA GLY A 108 -16.21 13.98 1.60
C GLY A 108 -17.64 13.46 1.61
N MET A 109 -17.97 12.52 2.50
CA MET A 109 -19.30 11.88 2.56
C MET A 109 -20.33 12.65 3.38
N SER A 110 -19.92 13.32 4.45
CA SER A 110 -20.86 13.97 5.39
C SER A 110 -21.65 15.14 4.79
N GLN A 111 -21.23 15.69 3.64
CA GLN A 111 -21.89 16.79 2.95
C GLN A 111 -22.74 16.37 1.75
N LEU A 112 -22.73 15.07 1.41
CA LEU A 112 -23.49 14.55 0.27
C LEU A 112 -24.99 14.51 0.56
N LYS A 113 -25.78 14.99 -0.42
CA LYS A 113 -27.24 14.85 -0.44
C LYS A 113 -27.60 13.80 -1.49
N ALA A 114 -28.60 13.01 -1.18
CA ALA A 114 -29.14 11.97 -2.04
C ALA A 114 -30.57 12.29 -2.45
N ARG A 115 -30.93 11.96 -3.67
CA ARG A 115 -32.32 12.07 -4.16
C ARG A 115 -33.00 10.71 -3.97
N ARG A 116 -33.69 10.55 -2.85
CA ARG A 116 -34.45 9.32 -2.55
C ARG A 116 -35.76 9.30 -3.36
N VAL A 117 -36.02 8.18 -4.02
CA VAL A 117 -37.21 7.95 -4.85
C VAL A 117 -38.05 6.80 -4.31
N ALA A 118 -39.36 6.81 -4.53
CA ALA A 118 -40.24 5.73 -4.08
C ALA A 118 -40.18 4.51 -5.00
N ASN A 119 -40.01 4.71 -6.31
CA ASN A 119 -40.01 3.66 -7.31
C ASN A 119 -38.91 3.86 -8.34
N ALA A 120 -38.47 2.75 -8.97
CA ALA A 120 -37.56 2.78 -10.11
C ALA A 120 -38.24 3.51 -11.29
N LYS A 121 -37.53 4.41 -11.96
CA LYS A 121 -38.00 5.32 -13.03
C LYS A 121 -38.77 6.53 -12.55
N ASP A 122 -38.88 6.78 -11.25
CA ASP A 122 -39.42 8.05 -10.73
C ASP A 122 -38.36 9.15 -10.97
N GLY A 123 -38.76 10.20 -11.67
CA GLY A 123 -37.86 11.34 -12.00
C GLY A 123 -37.84 12.43 -10.93
N GLN A 124 -38.76 12.37 -9.96
CA GLN A 124 -38.85 13.32 -8.84
C GLN A 124 -38.61 12.55 -7.53
N GLY A 125 -37.68 13.03 -6.69
CA GLY A 125 -37.38 12.45 -5.40
C GLY A 125 -37.14 13.49 -4.32
N GLU A 126 -37.21 13.07 -3.08
CA GLU A 126 -36.91 13.88 -1.90
C GLU A 126 -35.40 13.99 -1.68
N TRP A 127 -34.88 15.18 -1.44
CA TRP A 127 -33.47 15.37 -1.07
C TRP A 127 -33.24 15.07 0.41
N VAL A 128 -32.50 14.02 0.69
CA VAL A 128 -32.13 13.59 2.04
C VAL A 128 -30.60 13.62 2.20
N PRO A 129 -30.07 13.77 3.43
CA PRO A 129 -28.64 13.54 3.66
C PRO A 129 -28.25 12.09 3.30
N ALA A 130 -27.11 11.89 2.63
CA ALA A 130 -26.66 10.56 2.28
C ALA A 130 -26.48 9.65 3.51
N THR A 131 -26.13 10.24 4.65
CA THR A 131 -25.98 9.55 5.94
C THR A 131 -27.29 9.02 6.53
N SER A 132 -28.46 9.40 6.00
CA SER A 132 -29.78 8.92 6.44
C SER A 132 -30.33 7.78 5.58
N LEU A 133 -29.63 7.38 4.51
CA LEU A 133 -30.05 6.28 3.63
C LEU A 133 -29.92 4.94 4.35
N MET A 134 -30.96 4.11 4.21
CA MET A 134 -30.99 2.75 4.75
C MET A 134 -30.91 1.72 3.64
N LYS A 135 -30.48 0.52 3.99
CA LYS A 135 -30.49 -0.62 3.08
C LYS A 135 -31.88 -0.84 2.47
N GLY A 136 -31.93 -0.88 1.15
CA GLY A 136 -33.17 -1.04 0.39
C GLY A 136 -33.74 0.28 -0.15
N ASP A 137 -33.30 1.44 0.34
CA ASP A 137 -33.70 2.73 -0.20
C ASP A 137 -33.31 2.84 -1.69
N LEU A 138 -34.16 3.50 -2.46
CA LEU A 138 -33.90 3.77 -3.87
C LEU A 138 -33.45 5.22 -4.04
N VAL A 139 -32.36 5.41 -4.77
CA VAL A 139 -31.82 6.73 -5.07
C VAL A 139 -31.65 6.93 -6.57
N LEU A 140 -32.03 8.10 -7.06
CA LEU A 140 -31.75 8.51 -8.42
C LEU A 140 -30.49 9.35 -8.44
N VAL A 141 -29.54 8.96 -9.32
CA VAL A 141 -28.28 9.68 -9.52
C VAL A 141 -28.15 10.06 -11.00
N ARG A 142 -27.92 11.32 -11.27
CA ARG A 142 -27.82 11.89 -12.62
C ARG A 142 -26.37 12.26 -12.96
N SER A 143 -26.14 12.49 -14.24
CA SER A 143 -24.86 13.00 -14.72
C SER A 143 -24.41 14.24 -13.94
N GLY A 144 -23.16 14.22 -13.47
CA GLY A 144 -22.55 15.24 -12.60
C GLY A 144 -22.81 15.05 -11.11
N GLU A 145 -23.72 14.16 -10.70
CA GLU A 145 -24.00 13.86 -9.29
C GLU A 145 -23.11 12.72 -8.77
N MET A 146 -22.82 12.76 -7.47
CA MET A 146 -22.07 11.68 -6.79
C MET A 146 -23.03 10.62 -6.30
N ILE A 147 -22.65 9.35 -6.45
CA ILE A 147 -23.38 8.21 -5.90
C ILE A 147 -23.29 8.27 -4.38
N PRO A 148 -24.43 8.33 -3.66
CA PRO A 148 -24.44 8.67 -2.24
C PRO A 148 -24.09 7.50 -1.31
N ALA A 149 -24.26 6.26 -1.76
CA ALA A 149 -24.01 5.05 -0.99
C ALA A 149 -23.69 3.87 -1.90
N ASP A 150 -23.08 2.82 -1.35
CA ASP A 150 -22.88 1.55 -2.07
C ASP A 150 -24.24 0.94 -2.41
N GLY A 151 -24.37 0.40 -3.62
CA GLY A 151 -25.63 -0.15 -4.07
C GLY A 151 -25.54 -0.95 -5.35
N GLU A 152 -26.73 -1.31 -5.84
CA GLU A 152 -26.92 -2.02 -7.09
C GLU A 152 -27.79 -1.19 -8.04
N VAL A 153 -27.36 -1.04 -9.28
CA VAL A 153 -28.16 -0.40 -10.33
C VAL A 153 -29.33 -1.31 -10.69
N ILE A 154 -30.55 -0.83 -10.44
CA ILE A 154 -31.79 -1.56 -10.72
C ILE A 154 -32.49 -1.10 -12.00
N ALA A 155 -32.14 0.11 -12.47
CA ALA A 155 -32.63 0.66 -13.74
C ALA A 155 -31.64 1.70 -14.26
N GLY A 156 -31.61 1.85 -15.60
CA GLY A 156 -30.71 2.78 -16.28
C GLY A 156 -29.35 2.20 -16.63
N ILE A 157 -28.60 2.97 -17.41
CA ILE A 157 -27.21 2.71 -17.80
C ILE A 157 -26.48 4.04 -17.70
N ALA A 158 -25.30 4.04 -17.08
CA ALA A 158 -24.50 5.27 -16.97
C ALA A 158 -23.00 4.97 -16.97
N SER A 159 -22.22 5.95 -17.45
CA SER A 159 -20.79 5.96 -17.24
C SER A 159 -20.48 6.56 -15.87
N VAL A 160 -19.76 5.82 -15.03
CA VAL A 160 -19.40 6.24 -13.68
C VAL A 160 -17.89 6.46 -13.60
N ASN A 161 -17.49 7.63 -13.13
CA ASN A 161 -16.10 7.92 -12.82
C ASN A 161 -15.79 7.47 -11.38
N GLU A 162 -15.03 6.41 -11.28
CA GLU A 162 -14.62 5.81 -10.01
C GLU A 162 -13.22 6.24 -9.57
N ALA A 163 -12.61 7.21 -10.27
CA ALA A 163 -11.25 7.67 -10.02
C ALA A 163 -10.98 8.13 -8.58
N ALA A 164 -12.00 8.62 -7.88
CA ALA A 164 -11.88 9.02 -6.46
C ALA A 164 -11.63 7.81 -5.53
N ILE A 165 -12.04 6.61 -5.95
CA ILE A 165 -11.94 5.37 -5.20
C ILE A 165 -10.92 4.43 -5.87
N THR A 166 -11.01 4.26 -7.19
CA THR A 166 -10.17 3.33 -7.95
C THR A 166 -8.86 3.95 -8.46
N GLY A 167 -8.78 5.27 -8.52
CA GLY A 167 -7.64 5.99 -9.12
C GLY A 167 -7.59 5.93 -10.65
N GLU A 168 -8.48 5.17 -11.29
CA GLU A 168 -8.56 5.07 -12.74
C GLU A 168 -9.35 6.24 -13.34
N SER A 169 -8.76 6.92 -14.34
CA SER A 169 -9.40 8.07 -14.97
C SER A 169 -10.45 7.71 -16.02
N ALA A 170 -10.53 6.45 -16.43
CA ALA A 170 -11.50 6.00 -17.42
C ALA A 170 -12.84 5.67 -16.74
N PRO A 171 -13.97 6.29 -17.17
CA PRO A 171 -15.28 5.94 -16.64
C PRO A 171 -15.67 4.50 -16.96
N VAL A 172 -16.30 3.82 -16.00
CA VAL A 172 -16.81 2.46 -16.11
C VAL A 172 -18.30 2.50 -16.42
N ILE A 173 -18.78 1.64 -17.32
CA ILE A 173 -20.22 1.52 -17.59
C ILE A 173 -20.85 0.66 -16.50
N ARG A 174 -21.90 1.20 -15.87
CA ARG A 174 -22.73 0.53 -14.88
C ARG A 174 -24.17 0.40 -15.42
N GLU A 175 -24.72 -0.80 -15.35
CA GLU A 175 -26.03 -1.13 -15.93
C GLU A 175 -26.80 -2.15 -15.08
N SER A 176 -28.13 -2.11 -15.16
CA SER A 176 -28.98 -3.03 -14.40
C SER A 176 -29.00 -4.45 -14.99
N GLY A 177 -29.08 -5.46 -14.12
CA GLY A 177 -29.30 -6.86 -14.52
C GLY A 177 -28.08 -7.59 -15.05
N THR A 178 -26.88 -7.01 -14.93
CA THR A 178 -25.59 -7.63 -15.32
C THR A 178 -24.65 -7.75 -14.14
N ASP A 179 -23.51 -8.37 -14.34
CA ASP A 179 -22.39 -8.40 -13.40
C ASP A 179 -21.78 -7.01 -13.12
N ARG A 180 -22.18 -6.00 -13.92
CA ARG A 180 -21.77 -4.59 -13.78
C ARG A 180 -22.79 -3.70 -13.04
N SER A 181 -23.74 -4.29 -12.36
CA SER A 181 -24.78 -3.54 -11.61
C SER A 181 -24.29 -2.92 -10.30
N GLY A 182 -23.19 -3.41 -9.74
CA GLY A 182 -22.63 -2.88 -8.48
C GLY A 182 -22.03 -1.49 -8.64
N VAL A 183 -22.40 -0.56 -7.74
CA VAL A 183 -21.83 0.79 -7.66
C VAL A 183 -21.33 1.09 -6.26
N THR A 184 -20.32 1.92 -6.18
CA THR A 184 -19.68 2.31 -4.90
C THR A 184 -20.00 3.79 -4.59
N GLY A 185 -20.33 4.06 -3.35
CA GLY A 185 -20.57 5.42 -2.87
C GLY A 185 -19.33 6.32 -3.08
N ASN A 186 -19.55 7.61 -3.23
CA ASN A 186 -18.50 8.62 -3.47
C ASN A 186 -17.85 8.57 -4.87
N THR A 187 -18.45 7.86 -5.83
CA THR A 187 -18.12 7.90 -7.25
C THR A 187 -19.04 8.84 -7.99
N THR A 188 -18.66 9.31 -9.19
CA THR A 188 -19.43 10.35 -9.91
C THR A 188 -20.01 9.79 -11.21
N VAL A 189 -21.31 9.96 -11.42
CA VAL A 189 -21.96 9.65 -12.69
C VAL A 189 -21.54 10.70 -13.73
N VAL A 190 -20.97 10.25 -14.86
CA VAL A 190 -20.43 11.13 -15.92
C VAL A 190 -21.43 11.33 -17.04
N SER A 191 -22.21 10.30 -17.37
CA SER A 191 -23.26 10.37 -18.39
C SER A 191 -24.51 9.66 -17.91
N ASP A 192 -25.66 10.09 -18.43
CA ASP A 192 -26.98 9.48 -18.22
C ASP A 192 -27.46 9.50 -16.77
N GLU A 193 -28.39 8.62 -16.41
CA GLU A 193 -28.94 8.53 -15.05
C GLU A 193 -29.17 7.06 -14.67
N ILE A 194 -29.00 6.76 -13.38
CA ILE A 194 -29.19 5.43 -12.81
C ILE A 194 -30.04 5.49 -11.55
N TRP A 195 -30.83 4.43 -11.34
CA TRP A 195 -31.55 4.16 -10.09
C TRP A 195 -30.79 3.10 -9.32
N VAL A 196 -30.33 3.47 -8.15
CA VAL A 196 -29.49 2.61 -7.30
C VAL A 196 -30.30 2.20 -6.07
N ARG A 197 -30.33 0.90 -5.82
CA ARG A 197 -30.82 0.33 -4.55
C ARG A 197 -29.67 0.26 -3.58
N VAL A 198 -29.76 0.95 -2.46
CA VAL A 198 -28.74 0.96 -1.40
C VAL A 198 -28.58 -0.42 -0.80
N SER A 199 -27.35 -0.93 -0.74
CA SER A 199 -27.03 -2.28 -0.28
C SER A 199 -26.67 -2.38 1.20
N ASN A 200 -26.23 -1.28 1.82
CA ASN A 200 -25.69 -1.24 3.18
C ASN A 200 -26.38 -0.19 4.03
N ASN A 201 -26.46 -0.40 5.34
CA ASN A 201 -26.88 0.63 6.28
C ASN A 201 -25.77 1.67 6.51
N PRO A 202 -26.10 2.87 7.06
CA PRO A 202 -25.09 3.84 7.47
C PRO A 202 -24.09 3.22 8.45
N GLY A 203 -22.78 3.43 8.18
CA GLY A 203 -21.70 2.83 8.95
C GLY A 203 -21.25 1.42 8.49
N GLU A 204 -21.96 0.82 7.52
CA GLU A 204 -21.65 -0.49 6.97
C GLU A 204 -21.16 -0.44 5.53
N SER A 205 -21.01 0.75 4.94
CA SER A 205 -20.51 0.90 3.57
C SER A 205 -19.09 0.34 3.43
N THR A 206 -18.68 0.05 2.22
CA THR A 206 -17.31 -0.37 1.93
C THR A 206 -16.32 0.66 2.47
N LEU A 207 -16.61 1.95 2.31
CA LEU A 207 -15.77 3.03 2.82
C LEU A 207 -15.81 3.13 4.36
N ASP A 208 -16.98 2.92 5.01
CA ASP A 208 -17.08 2.91 6.47
C ASP A 208 -16.30 1.76 7.08
N ARG A 209 -16.36 0.56 6.48
CA ARG A 209 -15.53 -0.59 6.90
C ARG A 209 -14.05 -0.31 6.73
N MET A 210 -13.65 0.35 5.65
CA MET A 210 -12.29 0.80 5.41
C MET A 210 -11.83 1.77 6.51
N ILE A 211 -12.65 2.75 6.83
CA ILE A 211 -12.38 3.72 7.87
C ILE A 211 -12.30 3.03 9.23
N ALA A 212 -13.25 2.14 9.54
CA ALA A 212 -13.24 1.36 10.76
C ALA A 212 -12.00 0.45 10.89
N LEU A 213 -11.51 -0.13 9.77
CA LEU A 213 -10.26 -0.89 9.74
C LEU A 213 -9.03 0.02 9.99
N VAL A 214 -9.06 1.27 9.54
CA VAL A 214 -7.98 2.23 9.81
C VAL A 214 -8.07 2.79 11.24
N GLU A 215 -9.29 3.06 11.75
CA GLU A 215 -9.52 3.64 13.08
C GLU A 215 -9.58 2.59 14.21
N GLY A 216 -10.17 1.42 13.93
CA GLY A 216 -10.52 0.42 14.94
C GLY A 216 -9.60 -0.78 14.99
N ALA A 217 -8.61 -0.89 14.11
CA ALA A 217 -7.63 -1.94 14.18
C ALA A 217 -6.82 -1.78 15.47
N LYS A 218 -7.25 -2.45 16.53
CA LYS A 218 -6.32 -2.84 17.60
C LYS A 218 -5.20 -3.56 16.89
N ARG A 219 -4.12 -2.82 16.64
CA ARG A 219 -2.97 -3.29 15.88
C ARG A 219 -2.49 -4.59 16.51
N GLN A 220 -2.73 -5.70 15.83
CA GLN A 220 -2.11 -6.97 16.22
C GLN A 220 -0.62 -6.87 15.90
N LYS A 221 0.21 -7.13 16.92
CA LYS A 221 1.66 -7.20 16.74
C LYS A 221 2.00 -8.30 15.75
N THR A 222 2.96 -8.05 14.89
CA THR A 222 3.46 -9.04 13.92
C THR A 222 4.33 -10.08 14.62
N PRO A 223 4.56 -11.27 14.03
CA PRO A 223 5.45 -12.28 14.60
C PRO A 223 6.86 -11.75 14.89
N ASN A 224 7.42 -10.95 13.97
CA ASN A 224 8.74 -10.35 14.15
C ASN A 224 8.73 -9.27 15.25
N GLU A 225 7.63 -8.50 15.37
CA GLU A 225 7.46 -7.57 16.50
C GLU A 225 7.38 -8.32 17.83
N MET A 226 6.65 -9.43 17.89
CA MET A 226 6.58 -10.25 19.10
C MET A 226 7.94 -10.86 19.46
N ALA A 227 8.70 -11.35 18.48
CA ALA A 227 10.04 -11.90 18.70
C ALA A 227 11.01 -10.82 19.18
N LEU A 228 10.94 -9.62 18.59
CA LEU A 228 11.76 -8.49 19.01
C LEU A 228 11.36 -8.00 20.41
N ASP A 229 10.08 -7.89 20.71
CA ASP A 229 9.59 -7.56 22.05
C ASP A 229 10.07 -8.57 23.08
N ALA A 230 10.02 -9.87 22.78
CA ALA A 230 10.53 -10.93 23.68
C ALA A 230 12.03 -10.76 23.96
N LEU A 231 12.83 -10.48 22.91
CA LEU A 231 14.26 -10.18 23.05
C LEU A 231 14.48 -8.94 23.95
N LEU A 232 13.73 -7.87 23.69
CA LEU A 232 13.84 -6.61 24.42
C LEU A 232 13.43 -6.76 25.89
N VAL A 233 12.39 -7.54 26.17
CA VAL A 233 11.98 -7.88 27.55
C VAL A 233 13.06 -8.70 28.23
N GLY A 234 13.61 -9.71 27.56
CA GLY A 234 14.71 -10.54 28.08
C GLY A 234 15.93 -9.68 28.45
N LEU A 235 16.36 -8.80 27.56
CA LEU A 235 17.47 -7.87 27.83
C LEU A 235 17.13 -6.94 29.01
N THR A 236 15.91 -6.40 29.07
CA THR A 236 15.47 -5.54 30.16
C THR A 236 15.54 -6.24 31.51
N LEU A 237 15.10 -7.51 31.58
CA LEU A 237 15.17 -8.32 32.82
C LEU A 237 16.63 -8.61 33.22
N ILE A 238 17.49 -8.93 32.26
CA ILE A 238 18.92 -9.14 32.51
C ILE A 238 19.54 -7.85 33.09
N PHE A 239 19.32 -6.72 32.45
CA PHE A 239 19.88 -5.44 32.90
C PHE A 239 19.29 -5.00 34.24
N LEU A 240 18.00 -5.27 34.48
CA LEU A 240 17.37 -5.02 35.78
C LEU A 240 18.06 -5.83 36.88
N LEU A 241 18.31 -7.12 36.66
CA LEU A 241 19.00 -7.99 37.59
C LEU A 241 20.43 -7.50 37.85
N VAL A 242 21.17 -7.17 36.79
CA VAL A 242 22.54 -6.64 36.90
C VAL A 242 22.56 -5.36 37.74
N VAL A 243 21.72 -4.37 37.37
CA VAL A 243 21.71 -3.07 38.10
C VAL A 243 21.19 -3.21 39.51
N ALA A 244 20.22 -4.07 39.79
CA ALA A 244 19.70 -4.33 41.12
C ALA A 244 20.73 -5.00 42.04
N THR A 245 21.61 -5.83 41.52
CA THR A 245 22.65 -6.52 42.30
C THR A 245 23.94 -5.68 42.44
N LEU A 246 24.13 -4.69 41.58
CA LEU A 246 25.32 -3.89 41.50
C LEU A 246 25.66 -3.15 42.81
N PRO A 247 24.74 -2.56 43.60
CA PRO A 247 25.03 -1.93 44.86
C PRO A 247 25.78 -2.84 45.85
N TRP A 248 25.41 -4.11 45.95
CA TRP A 248 26.08 -5.05 46.87
C TRP A 248 27.51 -5.37 46.44
N PHE A 249 27.77 -5.46 45.12
CA PHE A 249 29.14 -5.63 44.60
C PHE A 249 30.01 -4.40 44.82
N LEU A 250 29.42 -3.20 44.71
CA LEU A 250 30.12 -1.95 44.93
C LEU A 250 30.40 -1.73 46.41
N ASP A 251 29.44 -2.02 47.27
CA ASP A 251 29.60 -1.90 48.75
C ASP A 251 30.67 -2.88 49.25
N TYR A 252 30.72 -4.11 48.71
CA TYR A 252 31.82 -5.05 49.01
C TYR A 252 33.21 -4.49 48.66
N ASN A 253 33.33 -3.62 47.66
CA ASN A 253 34.55 -2.91 47.29
C ASN A 253 34.71 -1.55 47.99
N GLY A 254 33.89 -1.23 48.97
CA GLY A 254 33.92 0.03 49.70
C GLY A 254 33.55 1.28 48.91
N THR A 255 32.84 1.10 47.80
CA THR A 255 32.41 2.18 46.90
C THR A 255 30.91 2.30 46.91
N GLN A 256 30.41 3.52 47.08
CA GLN A 256 28.96 3.79 46.97
C GLN A 256 28.66 4.61 45.74
N VAL A 257 27.64 4.17 44.99
CA VAL A 257 27.11 4.88 43.80
C VAL A 257 25.71 5.40 44.12
N PRO A 258 25.41 6.66 43.81
CA PRO A 258 24.09 7.26 44.01
C PRO A 258 23.00 6.43 43.29
N ARG A 259 21.86 6.19 43.96
CA ARG A 259 20.74 5.42 43.41
C ARG A 259 20.22 6.00 42.10
N LEU A 260 20.17 7.31 42.00
CA LEU A 260 19.73 8.01 40.79
C LEU A 260 20.64 7.69 39.57
N TYR A 261 21.95 7.50 39.80
CA TYR A 261 22.89 7.07 38.75
C TYR A 261 22.65 5.63 38.33
N LEU A 262 22.23 4.74 39.23
CA LEU A 262 21.85 3.37 38.89
C LEU A 262 20.58 3.34 38.06
N ILE A 263 19.59 4.21 38.36
CA ILE A 263 18.40 4.39 37.51
C ILE A 263 18.79 4.89 36.12
N ALA A 264 19.70 5.87 36.06
CA ALA A 264 20.22 6.40 34.79
C ALA A 264 20.99 5.33 33.99
N LEU A 265 21.82 4.55 34.66
CA LEU A 265 22.52 3.40 34.05
C LEU A 265 21.53 2.41 33.48
N PHE A 266 20.52 1.99 34.26
CA PHE A 266 19.51 1.03 33.82
C PHE A 266 18.81 1.50 32.55
N ILE A 267 18.35 2.75 32.50
CA ILE A 267 17.67 3.29 31.30
C ILE A 267 18.61 3.40 30.11
N THR A 268 19.88 3.64 30.32
CA THR A 268 20.86 3.71 29.23
C THR A 268 21.23 2.32 28.70
N LEU A 269 21.18 1.28 29.55
CA LEU A 269 21.41 -0.12 29.15
C LEU A 269 20.24 -0.67 28.31
N ILE A 270 19.00 -0.25 28.61
CA ILE A 270 17.82 -0.74 27.89
C ILE A 270 17.78 -0.12 26.49
N PRO A 271 17.46 -0.88 25.42
CA PRO A 271 17.36 -0.37 24.06
C PRO A 271 16.07 0.43 23.85
N THR A 272 15.96 1.59 24.52
CA THR A 272 14.78 2.47 24.50
C THR A 272 14.49 3.05 23.13
N THR A 273 15.52 3.26 22.30
CA THR A 273 15.41 3.84 20.96
C THR A 273 14.53 2.99 20.05
N ILE A 274 14.82 1.68 19.93
CA ILE A 274 14.01 0.79 19.08
C ILE A 274 12.65 0.53 19.70
N GLY A 275 12.56 0.41 21.03
CA GLY A 275 11.30 0.22 21.74
C GLY A 275 10.28 1.32 21.47
N GLY A 276 10.73 2.58 21.40
CA GLY A 276 9.87 3.72 21.05
C GLY A 276 9.53 3.86 19.57
N LEU A 277 10.38 3.33 18.66
CA LEU A 277 10.19 3.48 17.22
C LEU A 277 9.50 2.30 16.55
N LEU A 278 9.47 1.12 17.19
CA LEU A 278 8.97 -0.12 16.59
C LEU A 278 7.52 0.01 16.13
N SER A 279 6.65 0.54 16.98
CA SER A 279 5.24 0.80 16.66
C SER A 279 5.09 1.80 15.51
N ALA A 280 5.87 2.89 15.55
CA ALA A 280 5.83 3.93 14.51
C ALA A 280 6.20 3.39 13.12
N ILE A 281 7.18 2.48 13.03
CA ILE A 281 7.57 1.83 11.77
C ILE A 281 6.41 1.03 11.19
N GLY A 282 5.73 0.22 12.00
CA GLY A 282 4.60 -0.60 11.54
C GLY A 282 3.42 0.25 11.05
N ILE A 283 3.06 1.31 11.80
CA ILE A 283 1.99 2.25 11.40
C ILE A 283 2.36 2.97 10.10
N ALA A 284 3.62 3.39 9.95
CA ALA A 284 4.10 4.02 8.72
C ALA A 284 4.04 3.07 7.51
N GLY A 285 4.24 1.77 7.71
CA GLY A 285 4.05 0.75 6.67
C GLY A 285 2.60 0.70 6.17
N MET A 286 1.64 0.65 7.08
CA MET A 286 0.21 0.70 6.73
C MET A 286 -0.17 2.01 6.02
N ASP A 287 0.29 3.18 6.51
CA ASP A 287 0.03 4.48 5.84
C ASP A 287 0.56 4.51 4.39
N ARG A 288 1.68 3.84 4.11
CA ARG A 288 2.21 3.73 2.74
C ARG A 288 1.30 2.91 1.83
N LEU A 289 0.71 1.81 2.32
CA LEU A 289 -0.25 1.03 1.53
C LEU A 289 -1.53 1.83 1.26
N VAL A 290 -2.02 2.56 2.25
CA VAL A 290 -3.19 3.46 2.05
C VAL A 290 -2.89 4.53 1.00
N LYS A 291 -1.65 5.02 0.90
CA LYS A 291 -1.23 5.94 -0.18
C LYS A 291 -1.27 5.32 -1.57
N LEU A 292 -1.16 4.01 -1.65
CA LEU A 292 -1.31 3.23 -2.88
C LEU A 292 -2.77 2.79 -3.11
N ASN A 293 -3.73 3.29 -2.32
CA ASN A 293 -5.12 2.84 -2.32
C ASN A 293 -5.27 1.33 -2.02
N VAL A 294 -4.37 0.78 -1.20
CA VAL A 294 -4.45 -0.60 -0.72
C VAL A 294 -4.69 -0.60 0.78
N ILE A 295 -5.69 -1.34 1.23
CA ILE A 295 -6.04 -1.48 2.65
C ILE A 295 -5.55 -2.83 3.14
N ALA A 296 -4.75 -2.79 4.19
CA ALA A 296 -4.36 -3.99 4.93
C ALA A 296 -5.33 -4.22 6.10
N LYS A 297 -5.88 -5.42 6.21
CA LYS A 297 -6.71 -5.81 7.36
C LYS A 297 -5.90 -5.96 8.65
N SER A 298 -4.57 -6.12 8.53
CA SER A 298 -3.66 -6.18 9.67
C SER A 298 -2.24 -5.76 9.29
N GLY A 299 -1.47 -5.26 10.27
CA GLY A 299 -0.03 -5.00 10.08
C GLY A 299 0.77 -6.27 9.75
N ARG A 300 0.26 -7.43 10.16
CA ARG A 300 0.83 -8.75 9.84
C ARG A 300 0.86 -9.02 8.33
N ALA A 301 -0.20 -8.65 7.60
CA ALA A 301 -0.25 -8.80 6.15
C ALA A 301 0.82 -7.95 5.44
N VAL A 302 1.06 -6.73 5.95
CA VAL A 302 2.11 -5.84 5.42
C VAL A 302 3.50 -6.41 5.63
N GLU A 303 3.74 -7.00 6.79
CA GLU A 303 5.02 -7.64 7.11
C GLU A 303 5.23 -8.89 6.27
N ALA A 304 4.22 -9.76 6.19
CA ALA A 304 4.26 -10.95 5.35
C ALA A 304 4.56 -10.61 3.89
N ALA A 305 4.03 -9.49 3.37
CA ALA A 305 4.33 -9.02 2.03
C ALA A 305 5.83 -8.76 1.82
N GLY A 306 6.55 -8.32 2.85
CA GLY A 306 7.99 -8.12 2.79
C GLY A 306 8.81 -9.41 2.69
N ASP A 307 8.30 -10.50 3.24
CA ASP A 307 8.96 -11.82 3.24
C ASP A 307 8.51 -12.73 2.09
N VAL A 308 7.60 -12.27 1.22
CA VAL A 308 7.14 -13.01 0.04
C VAL A 308 8.32 -13.44 -0.83
N ARG A 309 8.30 -14.71 -1.22
CA ARG A 309 9.27 -15.33 -2.12
C ARG A 309 8.68 -15.72 -3.46
N THR A 310 7.38 -16.04 -3.48
CA THR A 310 6.66 -16.43 -4.71
C THR A 310 5.44 -15.54 -4.89
N LEU A 311 5.32 -14.95 -6.08
CA LEU A 311 4.25 -14.07 -6.46
C LEU A 311 3.41 -14.76 -7.55
N LEU A 312 2.17 -15.09 -7.22
CA LEU A 312 1.21 -15.69 -8.14
C LEU A 312 0.35 -14.59 -8.76
N LEU A 313 0.42 -14.47 -10.07
CA LEU A 313 -0.23 -13.42 -10.84
C LEU A 313 -1.17 -14.05 -11.86
N ASP A 314 -2.44 -13.67 -11.83
CA ASP A 314 -3.33 -14.04 -12.92
C ASP A 314 -2.87 -13.35 -14.22
N LYS A 315 -3.11 -13.98 -15.37
CA LYS A 315 -2.80 -13.41 -16.67
C LYS A 315 -3.72 -12.21 -16.95
N THR A 316 -5.02 -12.47 -16.91
CA THR A 316 -6.07 -11.54 -17.36
C THR A 316 -6.25 -10.39 -16.38
N GLY A 317 -6.19 -9.15 -16.88
CA GLY A 317 -6.31 -7.97 -16.03
C GLY A 317 -5.06 -7.64 -15.19
N THR A 318 -4.17 -8.62 -14.92
CA THR A 318 -2.95 -8.44 -14.10
C THR A 318 -1.72 -8.20 -14.97
N ILE A 319 -1.30 -9.20 -15.72
CA ILE A 319 -0.15 -9.12 -16.65
C ILE A 319 -0.56 -8.43 -17.93
N THR A 320 -1.77 -8.71 -18.39
CA THR A 320 -2.40 -8.11 -19.55
C THR A 320 -3.48 -7.10 -19.14
N PHE A 321 -4.00 -6.36 -20.11
CA PHE A 321 -5.12 -5.43 -19.85
C PHE A 321 -6.45 -6.13 -19.54
N GLY A 322 -6.56 -7.44 -19.88
CA GLY A 322 -7.80 -8.19 -19.74
C GLY A 322 -8.82 -7.90 -20.83
N ASN A 323 -8.61 -6.85 -21.63
CA ASN A 323 -9.41 -6.48 -22.77
C ASN A 323 -8.69 -6.90 -24.05
N ARG A 324 -9.42 -7.51 -24.97
CA ARG A 324 -8.89 -7.87 -26.28
C ARG A 324 -8.67 -6.62 -27.11
N MET A 325 -7.43 -6.28 -27.39
CA MET A 325 -7.04 -5.10 -28.14
C MET A 325 -6.62 -5.46 -29.55
N ALA A 326 -6.92 -4.60 -30.53
CA ALA A 326 -6.51 -4.80 -31.90
C ALA A 326 -4.98 -4.66 -32.04
N ASP A 327 -4.37 -5.74 -32.54
CA ASP A 327 -2.93 -5.85 -32.74
C ASP A 327 -2.56 -5.69 -34.22
N GLU A 328 -3.33 -6.32 -35.11
CA GLU A 328 -3.05 -6.33 -36.53
C GLU A 328 -4.33 -6.31 -37.39
N LEU A 329 -4.25 -5.66 -38.55
CA LEU A 329 -5.25 -5.68 -39.59
C LEU A 329 -4.70 -6.50 -40.77
N ILE A 330 -5.32 -7.66 -41.06
CA ILE A 330 -4.88 -8.61 -42.12
C ILE A 330 -5.83 -8.52 -43.29
N PRO A 331 -5.43 -7.91 -44.43
CA PRO A 331 -6.31 -7.78 -45.59
C PRO A 331 -6.55 -9.12 -46.27
N ALA A 332 -7.75 -9.30 -46.82
CA ALA A 332 -8.05 -10.40 -47.69
C ALA A 332 -7.27 -10.27 -49.01
N PRO A 333 -6.99 -11.39 -49.73
CA PRO A 333 -6.30 -11.35 -51.01
C PRO A 333 -6.94 -10.38 -51.99
N GLY A 334 -6.12 -9.45 -52.54
CA GLY A 334 -6.57 -8.44 -53.50
C GLY A 334 -7.32 -7.26 -52.87
N VAL A 335 -7.33 -7.13 -51.53
CA VAL A 335 -7.89 -5.97 -50.83
C VAL A 335 -6.76 -5.03 -50.42
N ASP A 336 -6.92 -3.74 -50.72
CA ASP A 336 -6.01 -2.71 -50.27
C ASP A 336 -6.03 -2.61 -48.72
N PRO A 337 -4.88 -2.69 -48.05
CA PRO A 337 -4.78 -2.46 -46.58
C PRO A 337 -5.46 -1.19 -46.11
N ALA A 338 -5.39 -0.10 -46.89
CA ALA A 338 -6.04 1.15 -46.57
C ALA A 338 -7.57 1.04 -46.57
N LEU A 339 -8.14 0.27 -47.49
CA LEU A 339 -9.58 0.00 -47.56
C LEU A 339 -10.06 -0.79 -46.34
N LEU A 340 -9.30 -1.84 -45.94
CA LEU A 340 -9.60 -2.60 -44.72
C LEU A 340 -9.56 -1.72 -43.50
N ALA A 341 -8.51 -0.89 -43.34
CA ALA A 341 -8.35 0.01 -42.21
C ALA A 341 -9.51 1.02 -42.16
N GLN A 342 -9.93 1.60 -43.29
CA GLN A 342 -11.05 2.48 -43.39
C GLN A 342 -12.37 1.82 -42.98
N ALA A 343 -12.64 0.63 -43.49
CA ALA A 343 -13.85 -0.13 -43.17
C ALA A 343 -13.90 -0.54 -41.69
N ALA A 344 -12.76 -1.01 -41.13
CA ALA A 344 -12.64 -1.37 -39.73
C ALA A 344 -12.86 -0.16 -38.82
N MET A 345 -12.33 1.02 -39.21
CA MET A 345 -12.52 2.27 -38.53
C MET A 345 -13.98 2.75 -38.52
N LEU A 346 -14.63 2.73 -39.71
CA LEU A 346 -16.03 3.09 -39.87
C LEU A 346 -16.93 2.16 -39.06
N ALA A 347 -16.70 0.85 -39.13
CA ALA A 347 -17.46 -0.14 -38.35
C ALA A 347 -17.26 -0.03 -36.84
N SER A 348 -16.28 0.75 -36.40
CA SER A 348 -15.97 0.98 -34.96
C SER A 348 -16.25 2.38 -34.45
N LEU A 349 -16.71 3.31 -35.30
CA LEU A 349 -16.93 4.72 -34.92
C LEU A 349 -17.94 4.89 -33.77
N GLY A 350 -18.99 4.09 -33.73
CA GLY A 350 -20.02 4.13 -32.68
C GLY A 350 -19.80 3.08 -31.59
N ASP A 351 -18.67 2.36 -31.62
CA ASP A 351 -18.38 1.30 -30.67
C ASP A 351 -17.52 1.83 -29.52
N ASN A 352 -18.17 2.03 -28.37
CA ASN A 352 -17.53 2.56 -27.16
C ASN A 352 -16.77 1.50 -26.35
N THR A 353 -16.80 0.23 -26.79
CA THR A 353 -16.05 -0.85 -26.14
C THR A 353 -14.53 -0.63 -26.22
N PRO A 354 -13.71 -1.20 -25.31
CA PRO A 354 -12.26 -1.17 -25.40
C PRO A 354 -11.75 -1.74 -26.74
N GLU A 355 -12.39 -2.81 -27.25
CA GLU A 355 -12.11 -3.43 -28.53
C GLU A 355 -12.32 -2.45 -29.68
N GLY A 356 -13.48 -1.78 -29.74
CA GLY A 356 -13.79 -0.79 -30.77
C GLY A 356 -12.83 0.38 -30.77
N LYS A 357 -12.52 0.93 -29.59
CA LYS A 357 -11.54 2.01 -29.42
C LYS A 357 -10.13 1.59 -29.86
N SER A 358 -9.74 0.34 -29.59
CA SER A 358 -8.43 -0.19 -30.01
C SER A 358 -8.31 -0.32 -31.51
N ILE A 359 -9.39 -0.75 -32.21
CA ILE A 359 -9.45 -0.83 -33.67
C ILE A 359 -9.31 0.59 -34.27
N LEU A 360 -10.01 1.59 -33.71
CA LEU A 360 -9.87 2.99 -34.12
C LEU A 360 -8.42 3.47 -33.95
N THR A 361 -7.79 3.16 -32.84
CA THR A 361 -6.40 3.55 -32.55
C THR A 361 -5.41 2.87 -33.51
N LEU A 362 -5.60 1.58 -33.77
CA LEU A 362 -4.73 0.84 -34.69
C LEU A 362 -4.86 1.36 -36.12
N ALA A 363 -6.09 1.52 -36.62
CA ALA A 363 -6.35 1.98 -37.98
C ALA A 363 -5.91 3.45 -38.18
N SER A 364 -5.97 4.29 -37.15
CA SER A 364 -5.53 5.69 -37.20
C SER A 364 -4.02 5.86 -37.42
N LYS A 365 -3.21 4.80 -37.26
CA LYS A 365 -1.79 4.82 -37.62
C LYS A 365 -1.56 4.86 -39.14
N SER A 366 -2.51 4.37 -39.92
CA SER A 366 -2.42 4.25 -41.38
C SER A 366 -3.30 5.28 -42.10
N ILE A 367 -4.40 5.74 -41.47
CA ILE A 367 -5.40 6.60 -42.11
C ILE A 367 -5.92 7.64 -41.09
N ALA A 368 -6.27 8.84 -41.57
CA ALA A 368 -6.90 9.86 -40.75
C ALA A 368 -8.28 9.40 -40.24
N LYS A 369 -8.56 9.65 -38.96
CA LYS A 369 -9.84 9.29 -38.34
C LYS A 369 -10.98 10.11 -38.97
N PRO A 370 -11.99 9.45 -39.59
CA PRO A 370 -13.15 10.13 -40.12
C PRO A 370 -13.98 10.73 -38.97
N SER A 371 -14.56 11.91 -39.20
CA SER A 371 -15.56 12.45 -38.27
C SER A 371 -16.87 11.67 -38.40
N GLN A 372 -17.59 11.54 -37.31
CA GLN A 372 -18.96 11.03 -37.31
C GLN A 372 -19.88 12.11 -37.95
N LEU A 373 -20.78 11.69 -38.82
CA LEU A 373 -21.73 12.56 -39.50
C LEU A 373 -23.12 12.39 -38.87
N ASP A 374 -23.96 13.41 -38.97
CA ASP A 374 -25.32 13.37 -38.39
C ASP A 374 -26.21 12.29 -39.04
N ASP A 375 -25.92 11.92 -40.32
CA ASP A 375 -26.67 10.88 -41.05
C ASP A 375 -26.09 9.47 -40.83
N ASP A 376 -25.09 9.29 -39.97
CA ASP A 376 -24.54 7.96 -39.70
C ASP A 376 -25.49 7.13 -38.86
N LYS A 377 -25.87 5.96 -39.37
CA LYS A 377 -26.64 4.98 -38.61
C LYS A 377 -25.72 3.98 -37.96
N VAL A 378 -25.47 4.15 -36.67
CA VAL A 378 -24.66 3.20 -35.87
C VAL A 378 -25.47 1.94 -35.61
N ILE A 379 -24.85 0.77 -35.86
CA ILE A 379 -25.38 -0.53 -35.49
C ILE A 379 -24.58 -1.02 -34.26
N PRO A 380 -25.17 -0.97 -33.05
CA PRO A 380 -24.49 -1.40 -31.86
C PRO A 380 -24.26 -2.91 -31.86
N PHE A 381 -23.26 -3.39 -31.14
CA PHE A 381 -23.05 -4.81 -30.96
C PHE A 381 -24.25 -5.46 -30.26
N SER A 382 -24.73 -6.58 -30.79
CA SER A 382 -25.75 -7.42 -30.18
C SER A 382 -25.20 -8.83 -30.00
N ALA A 383 -25.46 -9.42 -28.84
CA ALA A 383 -25.10 -10.80 -28.55
C ALA A 383 -25.83 -11.82 -29.50
N GLU A 384 -27.02 -11.44 -29.98
CA GLU A 384 -27.81 -12.25 -30.90
C GLU A 384 -27.20 -12.25 -32.30
N THR A 385 -26.90 -11.08 -32.86
CA THR A 385 -26.32 -10.94 -34.21
C THR A 385 -24.82 -11.14 -34.23
N ARG A 386 -24.13 -10.88 -33.14
CA ARG A 386 -22.66 -10.88 -32.97
C ARG A 386 -21.94 -10.00 -34.00
N LEU A 387 -22.62 -8.94 -34.44
CA LEU A 387 -22.16 -7.95 -35.41
C LEU A 387 -22.29 -6.54 -34.81
N SER A 388 -21.40 -5.63 -35.24
CA SER A 388 -21.54 -4.20 -35.06
C SER A 388 -21.11 -3.48 -36.33
N GLY A 389 -21.48 -2.21 -36.47
CA GLY A 389 -21.07 -1.48 -37.65
C GLY A 389 -21.69 -0.09 -37.79
N LEU A 390 -21.60 0.42 -39.00
CA LEU A 390 -22.10 1.73 -39.40
C LEU A 390 -22.65 1.69 -40.81
N ASP A 391 -23.79 2.37 -41.03
CA ASP A 391 -24.30 2.65 -42.37
C ASP A 391 -24.04 4.14 -42.66
N ARG A 392 -23.35 4.42 -43.79
CA ARG A 392 -22.98 5.76 -44.24
C ARG A 392 -23.14 5.86 -45.75
N ASN A 393 -23.91 6.84 -46.23
CA ASN A 393 -24.10 7.13 -47.67
C ASN A 393 -24.51 5.90 -48.46
N GLY A 394 -25.40 5.06 -47.94
CA GLY A 394 -25.86 3.83 -48.59
C GLY A 394 -24.89 2.64 -48.55
N HIS A 395 -23.70 2.83 -47.99
CA HIS A 395 -22.74 1.74 -47.77
C HIS A 395 -22.82 1.21 -46.32
N GLN A 396 -22.79 -0.11 -46.20
CA GLN A 396 -22.83 -0.81 -44.92
C GLN A 396 -21.45 -1.36 -44.57
N TYR A 397 -20.96 -1.01 -43.41
CA TYR A 397 -19.69 -1.52 -42.86
C TYR A 397 -19.99 -2.36 -41.63
N ARG A 398 -19.54 -3.61 -41.61
CA ARG A 398 -19.78 -4.53 -40.50
C ARG A 398 -18.48 -5.17 -40.05
N LYS A 399 -18.40 -5.37 -38.74
CA LYS A 399 -17.37 -6.20 -38.09
C LYS A 399 -18.04 -7.15 -37.10
N GLY A 400 -17.46 -8.33 -36.91
CA GLY A 400 -18.00 -9.28 -35.95
C GLY A 400 -17.36 -10.67 -36.02
N ALA A 401 -17.99 -11.61 -35.32
CA ALA A 401 -17.55 -12.98 -35.29
C ALA A 401 -17.53 -13.58 -36.68
N VAL A 402 -16.60 -14.51 -36.92
CA VAL A 402 -16.40 -15.14 -38.25
C VAL A 402 -17.70 -15.65 -38.86
N ASP A 403 -18.43 -16.49 -38.11
CA ASP A 403 -19.67 -17.09 -38.60
C ASP A 403 -20.76 -16.04 -38.83
N ALA A 404 -20.84 -15.01 -37.99
CA ALA A 404 -21.82 -13.94 -38.11
C ALA A 404 -21.62 -13.10 -39.38
N VAL A 405 -20.37 -12.73 -39.68
CA VAL A 405 -20.04 -12.00 -40.93
C VAL A 405 -20.25 -12.84 -42.16
N LEU A 406 -19.90 -14.13 -42.12
CA LEU A 406 -20.15 -15.04 -43.26
C LEU A 406 -21.64 -15.22 -43.53
N ASN A 407 -22.46 -15.38 -42.49
CA ASN A 407 -23.91 -15.41 -42.60
C ASN A 407 -24.50 -14.09 -43.17
N TYR A 408 -23.97 -12.94 -42.69
CA TYR A 408 -24.39 -11.63 -43.23
C TYR A 408 -24.11 -11.48 -44.72
N LEU A 409 -22.96 -11.96 -45.17
CA LEU A 409 -22.60 -11.97 -46.59
C LEU A 409 -23.20 -13.13 -47.40
N SER A 410 -23.95 -14.04 -46.77
CA SER A 410 -24.48 -15.27 -47.39
C SER A 410 -23.37 -16.12 -48.06
N LEU A 411 -22.16 -16.09 -47.44
CA LEU A 411 -21.00 -16.84 -47.96
C LEU A 411 -20.83 -18.18 -47.24
N ASP A 412 -20.71 -19.26 -48.01
CA ASP A 412 -20.25 -20.53 -47.44
C ASP A 412 -18.78 -20.44 -47.06
N ARG A 413 -18.40 -21.06 -45.96
CA ARG A 413 -17.01 -21.11 -45.46
C ARG A 413 -16.02 -21.62 -46.53
N LYS A 414 -16.48 -22.49 -47.46
CA LYS A 414 -15.70 -22.97 -48.60
C LYS A 414 -15.42 -21.91 -49.66
N ALA A 415 -16.23 -20.87 -49.73
CA ALA A 415 -16.07 -19.77 -50.67
C ALA A 415 -15.13 -18.65 -50.13
N VAL A 416 -14.73 -18.73 -48.87
CA VAL A 416 -13.79 -17.78 -48.25
C VAL A 416 -12.38 -18.09 -48.73
N PRO A 417 -11.56 -17.08 -49.10
CA PRO A 417 -10.18 -17.27 -49.48
C PRO A 417 -9.38 -18.05 -48.40
N GLU A 418 -8.65 -19.07 -48.83
CA GLU A 418 -7.90 -19.97 -47.94
C GLU A 418 -6.94 -19.20 -47.00
N LEU A 419 -6.34 -18.12 -47.48
CA LEU A 419 -5.46 -17.26 -46.69
C LEU A 419 -6.18 -16.60 -45.51
N VAL A 420 -7.44 -16.18 -45.68
CA VAL A 420 -8.25 -15.60 -44.61
C VAL A 420 -8.56 -16.67 -43.57
N LEU A 421 -8.95 -17.87 -43.98
CA LEU A 421 -9.21 -18.97 -43.05
C LEU A 421 -7.95 -19.41 -42.29
N LYS A 422 -6.81 -19.46 -42.98
CA LYS A 422 -5.51 -19.71 -42.31
C LYS A 422 -5.17 -18.64 -41.27
N SER A 423 -5.44 -17.35 -41.56
CA SER A 423 -5.24 -16.26 -40.61
C SER A 423 -6.17 -16.40 -39.40
N VAL A 424 -7.45 -16.70 -39.65
CA VAL A 424 -8.44 -16.96 -38.57
C VAL A 424 -7.98 -18.11 -37.67
N ASP A 425 -7.56 -19.24 -38.25
CA ASP A 425 -7.09 -20.40 -37.51
C ASP A 425 -5.77 -20.12 -36.77
N SER A 426 -4.86 -19.35 -37.37
CA SER A 426 -3.60 -18.93 -36.76
C SER A 426 -3.84 -18.05 -35.53
N ILE A 427 -4.72 -17.05 -35.67
CA ILE A 427 -5.11 -16.15 -34.56
C ILE A 427 -5.74 -16.95 -33.41
N ALA A 428 -6.67 -17.86 -33.74
CA ALA A 428 -7.32 -18.71 -32.74
C ALA A 428 -6.30 -19.60 -31.98
N ARG A 429 -5.31 -20.18 -32.71
CA ARG A 429 -4.24 -20.97 -32.08
C ARG A 429 -3.32 -20.18 -31.18
N GLN A 430 -3.16 -18.88 -31.43
CA GLN A 430 -2.41 -17.97 -30.62
C GLN A 430 -3.21 -17.42 -29.40
N GLY A 431 -4.45 -17.93 -29.20
CA GLY A 431 -5.33 -17.46 -28.12
C GLY A 431 -5.98 -16.09 -28.38
N GLY A 432 -5.83 -15.56 -29.58
CA GLY A 432 -6.48 -14.33 -30.01
C GLY A 432 -7.91 -14.52 -30.47
N THR A 433 -8.59 -13.42 -30.75
CA THR A 433 -9.94 -13.43 -31.34
C THR A 433 -9.90 -12.81 -32.72
N PRO A 434 -10.21 -13.58 -33.78
CA PRO A 434 -10.37 -13.04 -35.13
C PRO A 434 -11.75 -12.40 -35.27
N LEU A 435 -11.80 -11.12 -35.66
CA LEU A 435 -13.03 -10.49 -36.18
C LEU A 435 -12.90 -10.29 -37.66
N LEU A 436 -13.95 -10.65 -38.41
CA LEU A 436 -14.03 -10.32 -39.84
C LEU A 436 -14.58 -8.90 -40.02
N VAL A 437 -14.08 -8.21 -41.05
CA VAL A 437 -14.59 -6.92 -41.51
C VAL A 437 -15.08 -7.04 -42.92
N CYS A 438 -16.26 -6.54 -43.21
CA CYS A 438 -16.88 -6.57 -44.52
C CYS A 438 -17.65 -5.29 -44.85
N THR A 439 -17.89 -5.10 -46.13
CA THR A 439 -18.98 -4.26 -46.65
C THR A 439 -20.20 -5.15 -46.97
N GLN A 440 -21.30 -4.57 -47.47
CA GLN A 440 -22.45 -5.33 -47.91
C GLN A 440 -22.15 -6.27 -49.08
N GLU A 441 -21.05 -6.05 -49.82
CA GLU A 441 -20.74 -6.77 -51.06
C GLU A 441 -19.60 -7.79 -50.92
N LYS A 442 -18.64 -7.51 -50.04
CA LYS A 442 -17.44 -8.34 -49.96
C LYS A 442 -16.77 -8.36 -48.59
N LEU A 443 -16.08 -9.46 -48.32
CA LEU A 443 -15.16 -9.63 -47.20
C LEU A 443 -13.88 -8.82 -47.45
N LEU A 444 -13.47 -8.00 -46.50
CA LEU A 444 -12.29 -7.13 -46.61
C LEU A 444 -11.07 -7.69 -45.90
N GLY A 445 -11.24 -8.37 -44.78
CA GLY A 445 -10.11 -8.94 -44.04
C GLY A 445 -10.46 -9.29 -42.59
N VAL A 446 -9.40 -9.47 -41.82
CA VAL A 446 -9.46 -9.91 -40.43
C VAL A 446 -8.82 -8.85 -39.51
N VAL A 447 -9.46 -8.58 -38.41
CA VAL A 447 -8.84 -7.86 -37.25
C VAL A 447 -8.38 -8.92 -36.27
N PHE A 448 -7.10 -8.89 -35.94
CA PHE A 448 -6.53 -9.71 -34.89
C PHE A 448 -6.67 -8.97 -33.54
N LEU A 449 -7.53 -9.49 -32.68
CA LEU A 449 -7.63 -9.04 -31.30
C LEU A 449 -6.84 -9.98 -30.40
N LYS A 450 -5.92 -9.44 -29.63
CA LYS A 450 -5.20 -10.18 -28.58
C LYS A 450 -5.20 -9.44 -27.26
N ASP A 451 -4.95 -10.17 -26.20
CA ASP A 451 -4.76 -9.59 -24.87
C ASP A 451 -3.32 -9.05 -24.76
N ILE A 452 -3.19 -7.74 -24.65
CA ILE A 452 -1.89 -7.05 -24.71
C ILE A 452 -1.27 -6.97 -23.32
N ILE A 453 -0.01 -7.31 -23.23
CA ILE A 453 0.79 -7.18 -22.01
C ILE A 453 0.92 -5.71 -21.63
N LYS A 454 0.72 -5.41 -20.35
CA LYS A 454 0.83 -4.04 -19.83
C LYS A 454 2.25 -3.50 -20.00
N PRO A 455 2.42 -2.27 -20.52
CA PRO A 455 3.75 -1.68 -20.70
C PRO A 455 4.48 -1.53 -19.37
N GLY A 456 5.79 -1.83 -19.36
CA GLY A 456 6.64 -1.69 -18.16
C GLY A 456 6.57 -2.86 -17.17
N ILE A 457 5.67 -3.84 -17.34
CA ILE A 457 5.56 -4.97 -16.40
C ILE A 457 6.81 -5.84 -16.36
N LYS A 458 7.46 -6.02 -17.51
CA LYS A 458 8.73 -6.77 -17.62
C LYS A 458 9.85 -6.16 -16.78
N ALA A 459 9.95 -4.83 -16.77
CA ALA A 459 10.92 -4.12 -15.93
C ALA A 459 10.60 -4.30 -14.43
N ARG A 460 9.32 -4.29 -14.04
CA ARG A 460 8.90 -4.58 -12.67
C ARG A 460 9.26 -6.00 -12.25
N PHE A 461 9.06 -7.00 -13.10
CA PHE A 461 9.46 -8.39 -12.81
C PHE A 461 10.98 -8.53 -12.66
N GLN A 462 11.77 -7.80 -13.44
CA GLN A 462 13.21 -7.75 -13.27
C GLN A 462 13.61 -7.20 -11.89
N ILE A 463 12.97 -6.12 -11.42
CA ILE A 463 13.21 -5.57 -10.07
C ILE A 463 12.91 -6.61 -9.00
N LEU A 464 11.76 -7.31 -9.09
CA LEU A 464 11.39 -8.34 -8.13
C LEU A 464 12.38 -9.51 -8.13
N ARG A 465 12.83 -9.94 -9.30
CA ARG A 465 13.84 -11.00 -9.44
C ARG A 465 15.16 -10.62 -8.77
N HIS A 466 15.61 -9.37 -8.91
CA HIS A 466 16.80 -8.87 -8.20
C HIS A 466 16.63 -8.86 -6.67
N MET A 467 15.38 -8.80 -6.20
CA MET A 467 15.03 -8.89 -4.78
C MET A 467 14.82 -10.33 -4.29
N GLY A 468 15.05 -11.33 -5.16
CA GLY A 468 14.89 -12.75 -4.84
C GLY A 468 13.43 -13.21 -4.79
N ILE A 469 12.52 -12.54 -5.50
CA ILE A 469 11.10 -12.90 -5.61
C ILE A 469 10.88 -13.58 -6.96
N ARG A 470 10.30 -14.77 -6.94
CA ARG A 470 9.90 -15.54 -8.11
C ARG A 470 8.49 -15.12 -8.54
N THR A 471 8.31 -14.85 -9.83
CA THR A 471 7.03 -14.50 -10.42
C THR A 471 6.47 -15.66 -11.21
N VAL A 472 5.22 -16.06 -10.94
CA VAL A 472 4.55 -17.21 -11.58
C VAL A 472 3.23 -16.74 -12.15
N MET A 473 3.07 -16.85 -13.46
CA MET A 473 1.80 -16.54 -14.14
C MET A 473 0.83 -17.70 -14.01
N ILE A 474 -0.42 -17.40 -13.68
CA ILE A 474 -1.51 -18.37 -13.68
C ILE A 474 -2.48 -18.02 -14.80
N THR A 475 -2.89 -19.02 -15.59
CA THR A 475 -3.85 -18.83 -16.67
C THR A 475 -4.67 -20.09 -16.93
N GLY A 476 -5.92 -19.90 -17.39
CA GLY A 476 -6.73 -20.98 -17.93
C GLY A 476 -6.37 -21.39 -19.36
N ASP A 477 -5.42 -20.69 -20.02
CA ASP A 477 -4.98 -20.99 -21.38
C ASP A 477 -4.26 -22.34 -21.47
N ASN A 478 -4.19 -22.88 -22.70
CA ASN A 478 -3.40 -24.06 -22.96
C ASN A 478 -1.88 -23.78 -22.77
N PRO A 479 -1.07 -24.84 -22.56
CA PRO A 479 0.37 -24.67 -22.23
C PRO A 479 1.17 -23.90 -23.30
N LYS A 480 0.82 -24.02 -24.60
CA LYS A 480 1.57 -23.32 -25.68
C LYS A 480 1.34 -21.81 -25.62
N THR A 481 0.09 -21.39 -25.48
CA THR A 481 -0.28 -19.97 -25.33
C THR A 481 0.29 -19.39 -24.05
N ALA A 482 0.18 -20.12 -22.93
CA ALA A 482 0.72 -19.71 -21.66
C ALA A 482 2.24 -19.50 -21.73
N ALA A 483 2.99 -20.42 -22.34
CA ALA A 483 4.43 -20.31 -22.52
C ALA A 483 4.85 -19.08 -23.34
N ALA A 484 4.12 -18.78 -24.43
CA ALA A 484 4.40 -17.61 -25.27
C ALA A 484 4.21 -16.30 -24.49
N ILE A 485 3.09 -16.17 -23.76
CA ILE A 485 2.79 -14.98 -22.96
C ILE A 485 3.77 -14.82 -21.78
N ALA A 486 4.11 -15.93 -21.11
CA ALA A 486 5.08 -15.95 -20.04
C ALA A 486 6.47 -15.45 -20.47
N ALA A 487 6.94 -15.91 -21.63
CA ALA A 487 8.21 -15.48 -22.22
C ALA A 487 8.19 -13.99 -22.62
N GLU A 488 7.10 -13.52 -23.24
CA GLU A 488 6.93 -12.12 -23.63
C GLU A 488 6.86 -11.20 -22.39
N ALA A 489 6.07 -11.58 -21.36
CA ALA A 489 5.94 -10.85 -20.12
C ALA A 489 7.21 -10.88 -19.27
N GLY A 490 8.05 -11.92 -19.41
CA GLY A 490 9.29 -12.10 -18.67
C GLY A 490 9.08 -12.60 -17.24
N VAL A 491 8.00 -13.38 -16.99
CA VAL A 491 7.81 -14.09 -15.70
C VAL A 491 8.78 -15.27 -15.59
N ASP A 492 8.99 -15.76 -14.37
CA ASP A 492 9.94 -16.84 -14.11
C ASP A 492 9.35 -18.21 -14.40
N ASP A 493 8.02 -18.37 -14.28
CA ASP A 493 7.31 -19.63 -14.48
C ASP A 493 5.84 -19.39 -14.80
N PHE A 494 5.10 -20.44 -15.18
CA PHE A 494 3.67 -20.33 -15.43
C PHE A 494 2.91 -21.63 -15.10
N ILE A 495 1.63 -21.51 -14.78
CA ILE A 495 0.67 -22.60 -14.58
C ILE A 495 -0.42 -22.45 -15.62
N ALA A 496 -0.47 -23.35 -16.56
CA ALA A 496 -1.50 -23.43 -17.60
C ALA A 496 -2.68 -24.30 -17.15
N GLU A 497 -3.85 -24.12 -17.81
CA GLU A 497 -5.08 -24.87 -17.51
C GLU A 497 -5.37 -24.89 -15.99
N ALA A 498 -5.21 -23.73 -15.35
CA ALA A 498 -5.31 -23.58 -13.91
C ALA A 498 -6.77 -23.67 -13.46
N THR A 499 -7.05 -24.64 -12.58
CA THR A 499 -8.30 -24.73 -11.81
C THR A 499 -8.09 -24.15 -10.40
N PRO A 500 -9.17 -23.82 -9.66
CA PRO A 500 -9.05 -23.38 -8.26
C PRO A 500 -8.25 -24.35 -7.38
N GLU A 501 -8.42 -25.66 -7.60
CA GLU A 501 -7.71 -26.71 -6.86
C GLU A 501 -6.22 -26.72 -7.19
N LYS A 502 -5.84 -26.53 -8.47
CA LYS A 502 -4.45 -26.43 -8.88
C LYS A 502 -3.79 -25.19 -8.28
N LYS A 503 -4.49 -24.04 -8.26
CA LYS A 503 -4.00 -22.80 -7.60
C LYS A 503 -3.72 -23.05 -6.12
N LEU A 504 -4.66 -23.65 -5.41
CA LEU A 504 -4.53 -23.96 -3.97
C LEU A 504 -3.41 -24.98 -3.71
N ALA A 505 -3.30 -26.03 -4.50
CA ALA A 505 -2.26 -27.04 -4.35
C ALA A 505 -0.86 -26.44 -4.53
N TYR A 506 -0.69 -25.56 -5.52
CA TYR A 506 0.57 -24.88 -5.76
C TYR A 506 0.98 -23.98 -4.59
N ILE A 507 0.04 -23.19 -4.02
CA ILE A 507 0.31 -22.36 -2.85
C ILE A 507 0.77 -23.23 -1.68
N ARG A 508 0.08 -24.32 -1.40
CA ARG A 508 0.45 -25.24 -0.31
C ARG A 508 1.82 -25.89 -0.51
N GLN A 509 2.16 -26.21 -1.76
CA GLN A 509 3.50 -26.74 -2.07
C GLN A 509 4.59 -25.72 -1.81
N GLU A 510 4.44 -24.48 -2.28
CA GLU A 510 5.39 -23.40 -2.03
C GLU A 510 5.55 -23.13 -0.51
N GLN A 511 4.43 -23.12 0.24
CA GLN A 511 4.44 -22.95 1.69
C GLN A 511 5.12 -24.12 2.42
N ALA A 512 4.93 -25.36 1.95
CA ALA A 512 5.61 -26.53 2.50
C ALA A 512 7.13 -26.47 2.30
N ASP A 513 7.58 -25.82 1.22
CA ASP A 513 9.00 -25.54 0.95
C ASP A 513 9.52 -24.33 1.75
N GLY A 514 8.71 -23.74 2.64
CA GLY A 514 9.09 -22.60 3.48
C GLY A 514 9.10 -21.26 2.75
N ARG A 515 8.44 -21.15 1.58
CA ARG A 515 8.34 -19.91 0.82
C ARG A 515 6.97 -19.25 1.06
N LEU A 516 6.97 -17.99 1.48
CA LEU A 516 5.73 -17.21 1.59
C LEU A 516 5.23 -16.81 0.19
N VAL A 517 3.93 -16.96 0.02
CA VAL A 517 3.23 -16.77 -1.26
C VAL A 517 2.31 -15.56 -1.20
N ALA A 518 2.41 -14.68 -2.20
CA ALA A 518 1.42 -13.64 -2.44
C ALA A 518 0.60 -13.96 -3.70
N MET A 519 -0.69 -13.68 -3.65
CA MET A 519 -1.61 -13.86 -4.76
C MET A 519 -2.59 -12.68 -4.85
N CYS A 520 -3.00 -12.31 -6.05
CA CYS A 520 -4.16 -11.43 -6.29
C CYS A 520 -5.29 -12.20 -6.98
N GLY A 521 -6.52 -11.78 -6.73
CA GLY A 521 -7.72 -12.36 -7.36
C GLY A 521 -8.96 -11.52 -7.08
N ASP A 522 -9.99 -11.68 -7.91
CA ASP A 522 -11.26 -10.95 -7.87
C ASP A 522 -12.49 -11.89 -7.82
N GLY A 523 -12.35 -13.12 -8.31
CA GLY A 523 -13.44 -14.08 -8.42
C GLY A 523 -13.72 -14.87 -7.13
N ALA A 524 -14.93 -15.39 -7.01
CA ALA A 524 -15.28 -16.35 -5.96
C ALA A 524 -14.43 -17.63 -6.04
N ASN A 525 -13.98 -17.99 -7.25
CA ASN A 525 -13.10 -19.13 -7.50
C ASN A 525 -11.68 -18.93 -6.92
N ASP A 526 -11.29 -17.68 -6.69
CA ASP A 526 -9.98 -17.32 -6.12
C ASP A 526 -10.02 -17.28 -4.59
N ALA A 527 -11.21 -17.20 -3.97
CA ALA A 527 -11.35 -17.04 -2.53
C ALA A 527 -10.58 -18.12 -1.71
N PRO A 528 -10.62 -19.42 -2.04
CA PRO A 528 -9.84 -20.42 -1.33
C PRO A 528 -8.32 -20.20 -1.44
N ALA A 529 -7.84 -19.79 -2.60
CA ALA A 529 -6.44 -19.52 -2.85
C ALA A 529 -5.97 -18.21 -2.17
N LEU A 530 -6.81 -17.15 -2.18
CA LEU A 530 -6.57 -15.90 -1.46
C LEU A 530 -6.51 -16.11 0.06
N ALA A 531 -7.38 -16.96 0.61
CA ALA A 531 -7.38 -17.30 2.03
C ALA A 531 -6.15 -18.13 2.44
N GLN A 532 -5.66 -18.99 1.55
CA GLN A 532 -4.47 -19.83 1.78
C GLN A 532 -3.17 -19.05 1.66
N ALA A 533 -3.11 -18.08 0.75
CA ALA A 533 -1.91 -17.28 0.52
C ALA A 533 -1.53 -16.46 1.77
N ASP A 534 -0.24 -16.30 2.02
CA ASP A 534 0.26 -15.48 3.13
C ASP A 534 -0.11 -14.00 2.92
N VAL A 535 -0.17 -13.59 1.65
CA VAL A 535 -0.63 -12.27 1.20
C VAL A 535 -1.68 -12.47 0.10
N GLY A 536 -2.95 -12.32 0.46
CA GLY A 536 -4.08 -12.37 -0.47
C GLY A 536 -4.60 -10.96 -0.76
N LEU A 537 -4.37 -10.44 -1.96
CA LEU A 537 -4.86 -9.13 -2.41
C LEU A 537 -6.18 -9.31 -3.19
N ALA A 538 -7.29 -8.98 -2.57
CA ALA A 538 -8.59 -8.97 -3.22
C ALA A 538 -8.83 -7.63 -3.94
N MET A 539 -9.53 -7.68 -5.08
CA MET A 539 -9.94 -6.48 -5.82
C MET A 539 -11.22 -5.89 -5.22
N ASN A 540 -11.35 -4.56 -5.26
CA ASN A 540 -12.58 -3.89 -4.77
C ASN A 540 -13.82 -4.25 -5.61
N GLU A 541 -13.66 -4.43 -6.91
CA GLU A 541 -14.73 -4.91 -7.81
C GLU A 541 -14.96 -6.42 -7.72
N GLY A 542 -14.09 -7.14 -7.01
CA GLY A 542 -14.20 -8.57 -6.81
C GLY A 542 -15.40 -8.97 -5.95
N THR A 543 -15.71 -10.26 -5.99
CA THR A 543 -16.81 -10.83 -5.21
C THR A 543 -16.61 -10.62 -3.70
N GLN A 544 -17.72 -10.59 -2.96
CA GLN A 544 -17.66 -10.47 -1.50
C GLN A 544 -16.82 -11.60 -0.86
N ALA A 545 -16.93 -12.82 -1.41
CA ALA A 545 -16.13 -13.96 -0.95
C ALA A 545 -14.62 -13.74 -1.12
N ALA A 546 -14.17 -13.18 -2.26
CA ALA A 546 -12.77 -12.83 -2.49
C ALA A 546 -12.31 -11.74 -1.52
N LYS A 547 -13.13 -10.69 -1.34
CA LYS A 547 -12.82 -9.60 -0.38
C LYS A 547 -12.72 -10.10 1.06
N GLU A 548 -13.55 -11.03 1.49
CA GLU A 548 -13.48 -11.60 2.82
C GLU A 548 -12.28 -12.53 3.02
N ALA A 549 -11.93 -13.29 2.00
CA ALA A 549 -10.81 -14.23 2.00
C ALA A 549 -9.43 -13.53 2.00
N GLY A 550 -9.27 -12.47 1.21
CA GLY A 550 -8.02 -11.72 1.14
C GLY A 550 -7.71 -10.97 2.43
N ASN A 551 -6.44 -10.85 2.80
CA ASN A 551 -5.98 -10.06 3.93
C ASN A 551 -5.56 -8.62 3.55
N LEU A 552 -5.58 -8.32 2.26
CA LEU A 552 -5.44 -6.99 1.67
C LEU A 552 -6.59 -6.76 0.67
N VAL A 553 -6.97 -5.50 0.50
CA VAL A 553 -7.96 -5.08 -0.51
C VAL A 553 -7.39 -3.92 -1.31
N ASP A 554 -7.35 -4.07 -2.63
CA ASP A 554 -6.98 -3.00 -3.56
C ASP A 554 -8.23 -2.24 -4.01
N LEU A 555 -8.27 -0.95 -3.72
CA LEU A 555 -9.41 -0.07 -4.00
C LEU A 555 -9.52 0.30 -5.47
N ASP A 556 -8.41 0.28 -6.19
CA ASP A 556 -8.37 0.61 -7.61
C ASP A 556 -8.61 -0.60 -8.52
N SER A 557 -8.83 -1.78 -7.93
CA SER A 557 -8.97 -3.04 -8.67
C SER A 557 -7.84 -3.28 -9.69
N ASN A 558 -6.62 -2.86 -9.32
CA ASN A 558 -5.43 -3.00 -10.16
C ASN A 558 -4.48 -4.07 -9.62
N PRO A 559 -4.55 -5.29 -10.12
CA PRO A 559 -3.75 -6.41 -9.60
C PRO A 559 -2.23 -6.18 -9.63
N THR A 560 -1.74 -5.26 -10.47
CA THR A 560 -0.30 -4.92 -10.49
C THR A 560 0.17 -4.24 -9.21
N LYS A 561 -0.75 -3.73 -8.38
CA LYS A 561 -0.42 -3.16 -7.07
C LYS A 561 0.12 -4.18 -6.08
N LEU A 562 -0.12 -5.47 -6.29
CA LEU A 562 0.53 -6.51 -5.49
C LEU A 562 2.06 -6.35 -5.51
N LEU A 563 2.62 -5.91 -6.64
CA LEU A 563 4.06 -5.61 -6.76
C LEU A 563 4.48 -4.48 -5.82
N ASP A 564 3.70 -3.42 -5.77
CA ASP A 564 3.96 -2.26 -4.91
C ASP A 564 3.76 -2.61 -3.42
N VAL A 565 2.77 -3.44 -3.10
CA VAL A 565 2.54 -3.99 -1.75
C VAL A 565 3.76 -4.74 -1.24
N VAL A 566 4.31 -5.63 -2.06
CA VAL A 566 5.52 -6.39 -1.71
C VAL A 566 6.73 -5.47 -1.50
N LEU A 567 6.87 -4.44 -2.34
CA LEU A 567 7.94 -3.45 -2.17
C LEU A 567 7.80 -2.65 -0.87
N VAL A 568 6.57 -2.25 -0.51
CA VAL A 568 6.28 -1.57 0.78
C VAL A 568 6.60 -2.49 1.95
N GLY A 569 6.20 -3.75 1.90
CA GLY A 569 6.54 -4.75 2.92
C GLY A 569 8.04 -4.94 3.09
N LYS A 570 8.78 -5.10 1.98
CA LYS A 570 10.26 -5.17 2.02
C LYS A 570 10.88 -3.91 2.60
N GLN A 571 10.38 -2.73 2.23
CA GLN A 571 10.88 -1.47 2.78
C GLN A 571 10.65 -1.39 4.30
N LEU A 572 9.51 -1.89 4.79
CA LEU A 572 9.20 -1.96 6.21
C LEU A 572 10.22 -2.85 6.95
N LEU A 573 10.48 -4.07 6.45
CA LEU A 573 11.43 -5.01 7.06
C LEU A 573 12.86 -4.45 7.06
N VAL A 574 13.31 -3.90 5.93
CA VAL A 574 14.65 -3.31 5.81
C VAL A 574 14.80 -2.09 6.74
N THR A 575 13.74 -1.27 6.86
CA THR A 575 13.74 -0.11 7.77
C THR A 575 13.84 -0.55 9.22
N ARG A 576 13.07 -1.58 9.61
CA ARG A 576 13.13 -2.16 10.94
C ARG A 576 14.53 -2.70 11.24
N GLY A 577 15.08 -3.49 10.34
CA GLY A 577 16.45 -4.04 10.48
C GLY A 577 17.50 -2.94 10.60
N ALA A 578 17.44 -1.89 9.80
CA ALA A 578 18.36 -0.76 9.85
C ALA A 578 18.29 0.00 11.18
N LEU A 579 17.08 0.31 11.67
CA LEU A 579 16.89 0.99 12.95
C LEU A 579 17.25 0.12 14.14
N THR A 580 17.00 -1.19 14.09
CA THR A 580 17.45 -2.13 15.12
C THR A 580 18.99 -2.20 15.18
N THR A 581 19.65 -2.27 14.01
CA THR A 581 21.11 -2.25 13.92
C THR A 581 21.69 -0.97 14.51
N PHE A 582 21.09 0.19 14.15
CA PHE A 582 21.49 1.49 14.69
C PHE A 582 21.30 1.52 16.22
N SER A 583 20.15 1.07 16.73
CA SER A 583 19.85 1.09 18.15
C SER A 583 20.85 0.27 18.96
N ILE A 584 21.13 -0.96 18.53
CA ILE A 584 22.10 -1.84 19.21
C ILE A 584 23.51 -1.21 19.21
N ALA A 585 23.96 -0.70 18.06
CA ALA A 585 25.26 -0.04 17.96
C ALA A 585 25.34 1.23 18.82
N ASN A 586 24.28 2.02 18.84
CA ASN A 586 24.12 3.21 19.66
C ASN A 586 24.15 2.89 21.17
N ASP A 587 23.48 1.82 21.58
CA ASP A 587 23.44 1.41 23.00
C ASP A 587 24.82 0.93 23.46
N VAL A 588 25.53 0.17 22.65
CA VAL A 588 26.92 -0.25 22.93
C VAL A 588 27.85 0.97 23.06
N ALA A 589 27.70 1.95 22.16
CA ALA A 589 28.54 3.16 22.23
C ALA A 589 28.34 3.98 23.51
N LYS A 590 27.12 4.03 24.04
CA LYS A 590 26.81 4.74 25.29
C LYS A 590 27.50 4.12 26.52
N TYR A 591 27.83 2.83 26.48
CA TYR A 591 28.55 2.17 27.60
C TYR A 591 29.92 2.80 27.82
N PHE A 592 30.59 3.27 26.77
CA PHE A 592 31.88 3.96 26.88
C PHE A 592 31.78 5.36 27.54
N ALA A 593 30.57 5.92 27.65
CA ALA A 593 30.33 7.13 28.39
C ALA A 593 30.05 6.82 29.88
N ILE A 594 29.10 5.91 30.14
CA ILE A 594 28.53 5.72 31.48
C ILE A 594 29.37 4.79 32.37
N LEU A 595 29.89 3.68 31.84
CA LEU A 595 30.63 2.72 32.66
C LEU A 595 31.90 3.34 33.28
N PRO A 596 32.77 4.04 32.52
CA PRO A 596 33.90 4.74 33.14
C PRO A 596 33.45 5.77 34.17
N ALA A 597 32.41 6.55 33.83
CA ALA A 597 31.91 7.59 34.73
C ALA A 597 31.46 7.08 36.10
N LEU A 598 30.81 5.91 36.13
CA LEU A 598 30.31 5.30 37.38
C LEU A 598 31.39 4.56 38.19
N PHE A 599 32.35 3.92 37.53
CA PHE A 599 33.21 2.94 38.18
C PHE A 599 34.69 3.33 38.27
N ILE A 600 35.10 4.45 37.64
CA ILE A 600 36.51 4.88 37.67
C ILE A 600 37.04 5.11 39.08
N ALA A 601 36.18 5.51 40.02
CA ALA A 601 36.54 5.70 41.42
C ALA A 601 36.87 4.35 42.09
N ALA A 602 36.15 3.27 41.78
CA ALA A 602 36.37 1.95 42.31
C ALA A 602 37.46 1.19 41.51
N TYR A 603 37.52 1.42 40.23
CA TYR A 603 38.43 0.70 39.30
C TYR A 603 39.11 1.70 38.36
N PRO A 604 40.20 2.35 38.78
CA PRO A 604 40.91 3.35 37.97
C PRO A 604 41.32 2.91 36.57
N GLN A 605 41.50 1.61 36.36
CA GLN A 605 41.86 1.02 35.08
C GLN A 605 40.75 1.25 34.02
N LEU A 606 39.50 1.42 34.45
CA LEU A 606 38.39 1.75 33.55
C LEU A 606 38.51 3.14 32.90
N GLY A 607 39.43 3.98 33.39
CA GLY A 607 39.81 5.23 32.73
C GLY A 607 40.25 5.03 31.27
N ALA A 608 40.83 3.87 30.95
CA ALA A 608 41.18 3.50 29.56
C ALA A 608 39.98 3.38 28.65
N LEU A 609 38.76 3.14 29.16
CA LEU A 609 37.51 3.10 28.41
C LEU A 609 36.86 4.48 28.25
N ASN A 610 37.35 5.53 28.90
CA ASN A 610 36.87 6.91 28.72
C ASN A 610 37.37 7.48 27.37
N LEU A 611 37.02 6.82 26.29
CA LEU A 611 37.42 7.20 24.92
C LEU A 611 36.85 8.56 24.51
N MET A 612 35.73 8.97 25.08
CA MET A 612 35.09 10.26 24.83
C MET A 612 35.75 11.40 25.59
N GLN A 613 36.58 11.13 26.58
CA GLN A 613 37.24 12.14 27.49
C GLN A 613 36.21 13.13 28.01
N LEU A 614 35.15 12.63 28.66
CA LEU A 614 34.09 13.45 29.26
C LEU A 614 34.60 14.18 30.52
N GLY A 615 34.04 15.37 30.77
CA GLY A 615 34.56 16.30 31.77
C GLY A 615 34.43 15.81 33.21
N SER A 616 33.32 15.17 33.54
CA SER A 616 33.05 14.61 34.87
C SER A 616 32.12 13.41 34.82
N PRO A 617 32.02 12.55 35.85
CA PRO A 617 31.02 11.52 35.94
C PRO A 617 29.58 12.04 35.80
N GLN A 618 29.30 13.21 36.41
CA GLN A 618 28.00 13.86 36.37
C GLN A 618 27.62 14.31 34.95
N SER A 619 28.55 15.01 34.30
CA SER A 619 28.32 15.46 32.91
C SER A 619 28.19 14.31 31.94
N ALA A 620 28.95 13.22 32.15
CA ALA A 620 28.88 12.01 31.32
C ALA A 620 27.48 11.34 31.36
N ILE A 621 26.94 11.18 32.59
CA ILE A 621 25.62 10.57 32.81
C ILE A 621 24.52 11.43 32.20
N LEU A 622 24.55 12.75 32.50
CA LEU A 622 23.56 13.69 32.00
C LEU A 622 23.60 13.78 30.47
N SER A 623 24.79 13.87 29.87
CA SER A 623 24.96 13.92 28.41
C SER A 623 24.44 12.68 27.75
N ALA A 624 24.66 11.49 28.30
CA ALA A 624 24.19 10.24 27.75
C ALA A 624 22.63 10.14 27.76
N ILE A 625 21.99 10.63 28.84
CA ILE A 625 20.51 10.67 28.93
C ILE A 625 19.92 11.68 27.94
N ILE A 626 20.51 12.89 27.87
CA ILE A 626 20.09 13.91 26.89
C ILE A 626 20.21 13.38 25.49
N PHE A 627 21.35 12.78 25.16
CA PHE A 627 21.56 12.17 23.84
C PHE A 627 20.53 11.09 23.54
N ASN A 628 20.22 10.22 24.51
CA ASN A 628 19.22 9.17 24.37
C ASN A 628 17.82 9.72 24.04
N ALA A 629 17.44 10.84 24.64
CA ALA A 629 16.19 11.51 24.33
C ALA A 629 16.19 12.11 22.91
N LEU A 630 17.25 12.81 22.53
CA LEU A 630 17.34 13.51 21.25
C LEU A 630 17.44 12.58 20.06
N ILE A 631 18.14 11.44 20.20
CA ILE A 631 18.32 10.50 19.11
C ILE A 631 16.99 9.84 18.69
N ILE A 632 16.06 9.63 19.63
CA ILE A 632 14.73 9.11 19.33
C ILE A 632 14.04 10.05 18.34
N VAL A 633 14.00 11.35 18.64
CA VAL A 633 13.39 12.37 17.76
C VAL A 633 14.08 12.45 16.42
N ALA A 634 15.43 12.38 16.39
CA ALA A 634 16.22 12.43 15.16
C ALA A 634 15.93 11.25 14.22
N LEU A 635 15.56 10.08 14.76
CA LEU A 635 15.26 8.88 13.98
C LEU A 635 13.80 8.79 13.53
N VAL A 636 12.86 9.59 14.08
CA VAL A 636 11.45 9.60 13.67
C VAL A 636 11.27 9.81 12.17
N PRO A 637 11.94 10.78 11.50
CA PRO A 637 11.80 10.94 10.05
C PRO A 637 12.21 9.69 9.26
N LEU A 638 13.24 8.97 9.70
CA LEU A 638 13.70 7.73 9.07
C LEU A 638 12.69 6.60 9.27
N ALA A 639 12.14 6.45 10.48
CA ALA A 639 11.09 5.47 10.78
C ALA A 639 9.85 5.68 9.90
N LEU A 640 9.44 6.95 9.71
CA LEU A 640 8.25 7.29 8.91
C LEU A 640 8.48 7.22 7.40
N ARG A 641 9.65 7.61 6.89
CA ARG A 641 9.97 7.58 5.45
C ARG A 641 10.42 6.21 4.98
N GLY A 642 11.10 5.46 5.85
CA GLY A 642 11.75 4.20 5.53
C GLY A 642 13.06 4.36 4.76
N VAL A 643 13.78 3.24 4.65
CA VAL A 643 15.06 3.13 3.96
C VAL A 643 14.84 2.83 2.47
N ASP A 644 15.63 3.43 1.59
CA ASP A 644 15.58 3.17 0.14
C ASP A 644 16.03 1.74 -0.19
N LEU A 645 15.28 1.05 -1.06
CA LEU A 645 15.52 -0.31 -1.52
C LEU A 645 16.39 -0.40 -2.79
N LYS A 646 17.33 0.53 -3.01
CA LYS A 646 18.17 0.52 -4.21
C LYS A 646 19.30 -0.51 -4.12
N GLY A 647 19.37 -1.41 -5.09
CA GLY A 647 20.41 -2.44 -5.20
C GLY A 647 19.97 -3.85 -4.85
N SER A 648 20.91 -4.80 -4.89
CA SER A 648 20.67 -6.21 -4.51
C SER A 648 20.54 -6.35 -2.99
N ALA A 649 19.95 -7.46 -2.52
CA ALA A 649 19.79 -7.76 -1.10
C ALA A 649 21.14 -7.70 -0.34
N ALA A 650 22.21 -8.23 -0.93
CA ALA A 650 23.56 -8.20 -0.34
C ALA A 650 24.12 -6.77 -0.25
N SER A 651 23.92 -5.95 -1.29
CA SER A 651 24.36 -4.54 -1.27
C SER A 651 23.58 -3.70 -0.26
N LEU A 652 22.28 -3.97 -0.11
CA LEU A 652 21.41 -3.33 0.90
C LEU A 652 21.88 -3.68 2.31
N LEU A 653 22.15 -4.96 2.58
CA LEU A 653 22.65 -5.40 3.88
C LEU A 653 23.99 -4.73 4.21
N ARG A 654 24.96 -4.78 3.28
CA ARG A 654 26.28 -4.14 3.47
C ARG A 654 26.15 -2.63 3.70
N ARG A 655 25.34 -1.92 2.90
CA ARG A 655 25.10 -0.50 3.06
C ARG A 655 24.45 -0.17 4.41
N ASN A 656 23.46 -0.96 4.82
CA ASN A 656 22.78 -0.75 6.09
C ASN A 656 23.70 -1.03 7.29
N LEU A 657 24.53 -2.07 7.24
CA LEU A 657 25.54 -2.32 8.28
C LEU A 657 26.56 -1.18 8.37
N LEU A 658 27.01 -0.64 7.24
CA LEU A 658 27.96 0.48 7.25
C LEU A 658 27.30 1.77 7.75
N ILE A 659 26.12 2.15 7.23
CA ILE A 659 25.48 3.42 7.60
C ILE A 659 24.91 3.35 9.01
N TYR A 660 24.15 2.31 9.33
CA TYR A 660 23.43 2.23 10.61
C TYR A 660 24.24 1.53 11.70
N GLY A 661 25.09 0.55 11.38
CA GLY A 661 25.98 -0.08 12.33
C GLY A 661 27.14 0.84 12.72
N VAL A 662 27.98 1.22 11.76
CA VAL A 662 29.11 2.11 12.01
C VAL A 662 28.63 3.50 12.39
N GLY A 663 27.62 4.05 11.70
CA GLY A 663 27.01 5.34 12.07
C GLY A 663 26.39 5.30 13.46
N GLY A 664 25.67 4.23 13.81
CA GLY A 664 25.12 4.02 15.16
C GLY A 664 26.19 3.96 16.24
N LEU A 665 27.37 3.47 15.93
CA LEU A 665 28.51 3.47 16.85
C LEU A 665 29.15 4.86 16.98
N LEU A 666 29.35 5.58 15.88
CA LEU A 666 30.08 6.87 15.87
C LEU A 666 29.21 8.04 16.35
N VAL A 667 27.92 8.06 16.02
CA VAL A 667 27.01 9.19 16.36
C VAL A 667 26.95 9.46 17.86
N PRO A 668 26.85 8.45 18.77
CA PRO A 668 26.89 8.70 20.21
C PRO A 668 28.21 9.28 20.68
N PHE A 669 29.36 8.84 20.16
CA PHE A 669 30.66 9.40 20.54
C PHE A 669 30.73 10.90 20.28
N ILE A 670 30.25 11.32 19.10
CA ILE A 670 30.22 12.74 18.72
C ILE A 670 29.13 13.47 19.50
N GLY A 671 27.92 12.93 19.54
CA GLY A 671 26.76 13.59 20.13
C GLY A 671 26.87 13.76 21.64
N ILE A 672 27.26 12.71 22.36
CA ILE A 672 27.47 12.78 23.82
C ILE A 672 28.60 13.74 24.15
N LYS A 673 29.72 13.72 23.41
CA LYS A 673 30.83 14.67 23.62
C LYS A 673 30.42 16.10 23.38
N LEU A 674 29.67 16.42 22.34
CA LEU A 674 29.15 17.75 22.05
C LEU A 674 28.20 18.22 23.16
N ILE A 675 27.32 17.37 23.65
CA ILE A 675 26.40 17.68 24.74
C ILE A 675 27.21 17.95 26.04
N ASP A 676 28.19 17.08 26.33
CA ASP A 676 29.09 17.24 27.50
C ASP A 676 29.76 18.61 27.47
N GLN A 677 30.32 19.05 26.36
CA GLN A 677 30.93 20.35 26.20
C GLN A 677 29.94 21.50 26.44
N VAL A 678 28.71 21.37 25.92
CA VAL A 678 27.67 22.39 26.10
C VAL A 678 27.24 22.51 27.57
N ILE A 679 26.92 21.38 28.26
CA ILE A 679 26.45 21.42 29.64
C ILE A 679 27.56 21.85 30.60
N THR A 680 28.81 21.45 30.37
CA THR A 680 29.96 21.88 31.15
C THR A 680 30.26 23.36 30.90
N GLY A 681 30.21 23.82 29.65
CA GLY A 681 30.41 25.23 29.31
C GLY A 681 29.34 26.18 29.86
N LEU A 682 28.11 25.68 30.04
CA LEU A 682 27.01 26.40 30.68
C LEU A 682 26.99 26.31 32.21
N GLY A 683 27.92 25.56 32.83
CA GLY A 683 27.97 25.36 34.25
C GLY A 683 26.74 24.63 34.83
N LEU A 684 26.12 23.75 34.06
CA LEU A 684 24.93 23.00 34.49
C LEU A 684 25.27 21.80 35.38
N VAL A 685 26.53 21.39 35.38
CA VAL A 685 27.08 20.25 36.16
C VAL A 685 28.45 20.61 36.69
#